data_f909074ab12e3060473abce099713e18
#
_entry.id   f909074ab12e3060473abce099713e18
#
_cell.length_a   1.000
_cell.length_b   1.000
_cell.length_c   1.000
_cell.angle_alpha   90.00
_cell.angle_beta   90.00
_cell.angle_gamma   90.00
#
_symmetry.space_group_name_H-M   'P 1'
#
loop_
_entity.id
_entity.type
_entity.pdbx_description
1 polymer ?
#
loop_
_entity_poly.entity_id
_entity_poly.type
_entity_poly.pdbx_seq_one_letter_code
_entity_poly.pdbx_strand_id
1 'polypeptide(L)'
;MQDAATAKIAGTEAVASAFPFNAAKPTEFGEAAREPATGQALEPADPMIGASTLTETNASPKAGKGNPQLSFNPANGPLDRVRVDSTGRMLTTNQGVAIADNQNSLKAGLRGPTLMEDFILREKITHFDHERIPERIVHARGSGAHGYFECYAPLTELTKASIFAEAGKRTPTFVRFSTVAGERGSTDTARDVRGFAVKFYTDAGNWDLVGNNIPVFFIQDAMKFPDLVHAVKPEPHHAMPQAASAHDTFWDFVSLMPESTHMLLWVMSDRAIPRSYRMMQGFGVHTFRFVNEAGESRFVKFHWTPLAGTHSLVWDEAVKISGADSDFHRRDLWEAIEAGDYPEYELAVQVFTEEQAEEFSFDVLDATKLIPEELVALQPVGKLVLNRNPDNFFAETEQVAFCTAHIVPGIDFSNDPLLAGRIHSYVDTQISRLGGPNFHEIPINAPVAQVHNNQRDGMHRQAIARGRVAYEPNSLAGGCPFQAGAAGFSSFPASSFAEQREASVDKVRGKPERFAEHYAQATLFWQSQSEIEKQHIVRAFRFELTKVQVTAVRRRVVAQLRNVAEELAQAVADGLGMTELPEPLPRMLQETAPPEIEESPSLSLLSRPGEVGIRTRRVALLVADGVDGTAALEMHQALSGQGAVPRFVGVLMGQVESVNGEGIEVEVSLEAAPSVLWDACVILDGEAASSTLASSGQALEFLKDQYRHCKTILALGTGASVLEAAGLARELPDGSSDPGLLVHEAGSHASAIPEFVEALTRHRHFERESDPPLI
;
A
#
# COMPACT_ATOMS: atom_id res chain seq x y z
N MET A 1 -14.08 0.77 -22.08
CA MET A 1 -14.18 0.92 -20.62
C MET A 1 -14.58 2.36 -20.25
N GLN A 2 -13.94 3.38 -20.79
CA GLN A 2 -14.29 4.79 -20.55
C GLN A 2 -15.77 5.08 -20.91
N ASP A 3 -16.29 4.49 -21.97
CA ASP A 3 -17.70 4.65 -22.39
C ASP A 3 -18.71 4.09 -21.41
N ALA A 4 -18.41 2.95 -20.75
CA ALA A 4 -19.32 2.34 -19.78
C ALA A 4 -19.39 3.15 -18.47
N ALA A 5 -18.26 3.63 -17.98
CA ALA A 5 -18.21 4.49 -16.80
C ALA A 5 -18.89 5.84 -17.07
N THR A 6 -18.65 6.43 -18.24
CA THR A 6 -19.30 7.67 -18.68
C THR A 6 -20.82 7.49 -18.80
N ALA A 7 -21.27 6.37 -19.37
CA ALA A 7 -22.71 6.07 -19.48
C ALA A 7 -23.39 5.91 -18.11
N LYS A 8 -22.71 5.27 -17.13
CA LYS A 8 -23.21 5.13 -15.76
C LYS A 8 -23.29 6.49 -15.04
N ILE A 9 -22.27 7.33 -15.20
CA ILE A 9 -22.27 8.69 -14.64
C ILE A 9 -23.41 9.50 -15.25
N ALA A 10 -23.59 9.44 -16.57
CA ALA A 10 -24.69 10.13 -17.28
C ALA A 10 -26.07 9.64 -16.81
N GLY A 11 -26.22 8.34 -16.58
CA GLY A 11 -27.47 7.78 -16.03
C GLY A 11 -27.76 8.28 -14.62
N THR A 12 -26.74 8.35 -13.77
CA THR A 12 -26.88 8.91 -12.41
C THR A 12 -27.18 10.41 -12.46
N GLU A 13 -26.53 11.16 -13.32
CA GLU A 13 -26.75 12.57 -13.51
C GLU A 13 -28.20 12.84 -13.93
N ALA A 14 -28.76 12.05 -14.87
CA ALA A 14 -30.15 12.16 -15.28
C ALA A 14 -31.12 11.95 -14.12
N VAL A 15 -30.85 10.96 -13.27
CA VAL A 15 -31.68 10.68 -12.07
C VAL A 15 -31.52 11.82 -11.05
N ALA A 16 -30.29 12.24 -10.76
CA ALA A 16 -30.01 13.30 -9.79
C ALA A 16 -30.61 14.64 -10.23
N SER A 17 -30.51 14.99 -11.52
CA SER A 17 -31.07 16.23 -12.08
C SER A 17 -32.60 16.24 -12.07
N ALA A 18 -33.24 15.08 -12.20
CA ALA A 18 -34.69 14.94 -12.16
C ALA A 18 -35.24 14.82 -10.73
N PHE A 19 -34.39 14.66 -9.72
CA PHE A 19 -34.79 14.50 -8.34
C PHE A 19 -35.46 15.81 -7.81
N PRO A 20 -36.58 15.73 -7.08
CA PRO A 20 -37.23 16.91 -6.56
C PRO A 20 -36.37 17.64 -5.55
N PHE A 21 -36.42 18.94 -5.55
CA PHE A 21 -35.68 19.82 -4.64
C PHE A 21 -35.86 19.44 -3.16
N ASN A 22 -37.00 18.89 -2.76
CA ASN A 22 -37.27 18.39 -1.43
C ASN A 22 -37.98 17.05 -1.49
N ALA A 23 -37.34 16.00 -0.99
CA ALA A 23 -37.85 14.64 -0.93
C ALA A 23 -38.72 14.34 0.31
N ALA A 24 -38.94 15.34 1.18
CA ALA A 24 -39.78 15.19 2.36
C ALA A 24 -41.25 14.93 1.99
N LYS A 25 -41.98 14.22 2.87
CA LYS A 25 -43.43 13.99 2.64
C LYS A 25 -44.21 15.31 2.71
N PRO A 26 -45.31 15.44 1.93
CA PRO A 26 -46.10 16.68 1.82
C PRO A 26 -46.57 17.24 3.16
N THR A 27 -46.95 16.39 4.10
CA THR A 27 -47.50 16.78 5.41
C THR A 27 -46.47 17.01 6.50
N GLU A 28 -45.16 16.96 6.17
CA GLU A 28 -44.10 17.07 7.17
C GLU A 28 -44.07 18.40 7.94
N PHE A 29 -44.43 19.49 7.27
CA PHE A 29 -44.43 20.84 7.83
C PHE A 29 -45.83 21.36 8.17
N GLY A 30 -46.84 20.50 8.13
CA GLY A 30 -48.25 20.86 8.37
C GLY A 30 -48.96 21.39 7.11
N GLU A 31 -50.24 21.68 7.25
CA GLU A 31 -51.10 22.06 6.11
C GLU A 31 -50.76 23.39 5.44
N ALA A 32 -50.13 24.29 6.17
CA ALA A 32 -49.73 25.61 5.67
C ALA A 32 -48.42 25.59 4.86
N ALA A 33 -47.69 24.51 4.91
CA ALA A 33 -46.46 24.38 4.15
C ALA A 33 -46.74 24.11 2.69
N ARG A 34 -45.94 24.72 1.80
CA ARG A 34 -45.99 24.40 0.38
C ARG A 34 -45.62 22.95 0.17
N GLU A 35 -46.45 22.20 -0.55
CA GLU A 35 -46.12 20.83 -0.89
C GLU A 35 -44.77 20.75 -1.61
N PRO A 36 -43.86 19.89 -1.16
CA PRO A 36 -42.65 19.61 -1.92
C PRO A 36 -43.04 19.02 -3.28
N ALA A 37 -42.25 19.31 -4.30
CA ALA A 37 -42.41 18.69 -5.58
C ALA A 37 -42.26 17.16 -5.41
N THR A 38 -43.35 16.44 -5.38
CA THR A 38 -43.35 14.99 -5.44
C THR A 38 -43.11 14.60 -6.90
N GLY A 39 -41.87 14.25 -7.25
CA GLY A 39 -41.57 13.66 -8.54
C GLY A 39 -42.23 12.28 -8.68
N GLN A 40 -42.31 11.78 -9.91
CA GLN A 40 -42.54 10.36 -10.15
C GLN A 40 -41.45 9.57 -9.39
N ALA A 41 -41.78 8.35 -8.96
CA ALA A 41 -40.77 7.42 -8.50
C ALA A 41 -39.71 7.29 -9.61
N LEU A 42 -38.52 7.80 -9.33
CA LEU A 42 -37.44 7.74 -10.28
C LEU A 42 -36.82 6.32 -10.21
N GLU A 43 -36.43 5.82 -11.38
CA GLU A 43 -35.55 4.66 -11.37
C GLU A 43 -34.30 4.99 -10.52
N PRO A 44 -33.90 4.11 -9.59
CA PRO A 44 -32.77 4.41 -8.74
C PRO A 44 -31.50 4.56 -9.57
N ALA A 45 -30.64 5.48 -9.16
CA ALA A 45 -29.29 5.59 -9.71
C ALA A 45 -28.57 4.24 -9.62
N ASP A 46 -27.68 3.97 -10.57
CA ASP A 46 -26.85 2.77 -10.50
C ASP A 46 -25.98 2.84 -9.21
N PRO A 47 -26.23 1.96 -8.21
CA PRO A 47 -25.50 2.01 -6.94
C PRO A 47 -24.05 1.59 -7.08
N MET A 48 -23.67 1.12 -8.28
CA MET A 48 -22.32 0.63 -8.56
C MET A 48 -21.41 1.70 -9.14
N ILE A 49 -21.88 2.95 -9.30
CA ILE A 49 -20.99 4.06 -9.67
C ILE A 49 -19.97 4.26 -8.55
N GLY A 50 -18.69 4.25 -8.93
CA GLY A 50 -17.57 4.31 -7.99
C GLY A 50 -17.26 3.01 -7.25
N ALA A 51 -18.03 1.94 -7.48
CA ALA A 51 -17.76 0.63 -6.92
C ALA A 51 -16.84 -0.22 -7.83
N SER A 52 -16.28 -1.28 -7.27
CA SER A 52 -15.34 -2.20 -7.96
C SER A 52 -15.94 -2.97 -9.14
N THR A 53 -17.16 -2.77 -9.45
CA THR A 53 -17.91 -3.50 -10.47
C THR A 53 -18.08 -2.74 -11.78
N LEU A 54 -17.32 -1.68 -12.01
CA LEU A 54 -17.31 -0.93 -13.27
C LEU A 54 -16.78 -1.74 -14.46
N THR A 55 -15.98 -2.77 -14.21
CA THR A 55 -15.46 -3.67 -15.24
C THR A 55 -16.15 -5.03 -15.21
N GLU A 56 -16.15 -5.75 -16.31
CA GLU A 56 -16.68 -7.11 -16.36
C GLU A 56 -16.00 -8.06 -15.37
N THR A 57 -14.72 -7.85 -15.12
CA THR A 57 -13.92 -8.62 -14.16
C THR A 57 -14.32 -8.35 -12.71
N ASN A 58 -14.91 -7.20 -12.46
CA ASN A 58 -15.33 -6.76 -11.14
C ASN A 58 -16.84 -6.90 -10.95
N ALA A 59 -17.58 -7.28 -11.99
CA ALA A 59 -18.99 -7.52 -11.83
C ALA A 59 -19.18 -8.50 -10.68
N SER A 60 -19.53 -7.97 -9.51
CA SER A 60 -19.93 -8.78 -8.38
C SER A 60 -21.32 -9.26 -8.66
N PRO A 61 -21.50 -10.53 -8.91
CA PRO A 61 -22.86 -11.02 -8.94
C PRO A 61 -23.26 -11.27 -7.52
N LYS A 62 -24.04 -10.45 -7.06
CA LYS A 62 -24.89 -10.83 -5.97
C LYS A 62 -25.59 -12.12 -6.32
N ALA A 63 -25.50 -13.08 -5.42
CA ALA A 63 -26.15 -14.37 -5.59
C ALA A 63 -25.80 -15.12 -6.89
N GLY A 64 -24.54 -15.28 -7.19
CA GLY A 64 -24.07 -16.22 -8.21
C GLY A 64 -24.16 -15.76 -9.66
N LYS A 65 -24.33 -14.46 -9.91
CA LYS A 65 -24.24 -13.90 -11.26
C LYS A 65 -22.87 -13.22 -11.45
N GLY A 66 -21.75 -13.93 -11.38
CA GLY A 66 -20.43 -13.41 -11.57
C GLY A 66 -19.94 -13.47 -12.97
N ASN A 67 -18.98 -12.63 -13.22
CA ASN A 67 -18.08 -12.89 -14.29
C ASN A 67 -17.61 -14.36 -14.17
N PRO A 68 -17.73 -15.17 -15.23
CA PRO A 68 -17.25 -16.56 -15.20
C PRO A 68 -15.79 -16.70 -14.72
N GLN A 69 -14.96 -15.70 -14.95
CA GLN A 69 -13.58 -15.68 -14.43
C GLN A 69 -13.53 -15.53 -12.89
N LEU A 70 -14.48 -14.84 -12.28
CA LEU A 70 -14.56 -14.72 -10.82
C LEU A 70 -15.23 -15.96 -10.19
N SER A 71 -16.03 -16.72 -10.94
CA SER A 71 -16.60 -17.98 -10.46
C SER A 71 -15.54 -19.04 -10.18
N PHE A 72 -14.33 -18.89 -10.71
CA PHE A 72 -13.18 -19.73 -10.38
C PHE A 72 -12.47 -19.34 -9.08
N ASN A 73 -12.89 -18.25 -8.44
CA ASN A 73 -12.33 -17.84 -7.16
C ASN A 73 -13.23 -18.34 -6.02
N PRO A 74 -12.92 -19.48 -5.38
CA PRO A 74 -13.75 -20.05 -4.32
C PRO A 74 -13.87 -19.15 -3.09
N ALA A 75 -12.96 -18.19 -2.88
CA ALA A 75 -13.05 -17.21 -1.80
C ALA A 75 -14.23 -16.23 -1.98
N ASN A 76 -14.69 -16.00 -3.21
CA ASN A 76 -15.87 -15.16 -3.46
C ASN A 76 -17.19 -15.83 -3.00
N GLY A 77 -17.27 -17.16 -3.03
CA GLY A 77 -18.50 -17.87 -2.62
C GLY A 77 -18.97 -17.54 -1.19
N PRO A 78 -18.08 -17.56 -0.16
CA PRO A 78 -18.42 -17.09 1.18
C PRO A 78 -18.86 -15.63 1.22
N LEU A 79 -18.24 -14.74 0.46
CA LEU A 79 -18.57 -13.32 0.38
C LEU A 79 -19.92 -13.12 -0.33
N ASP A 80 -20.17 -13.82 -1.43
CA ASP A 80 -21.39 -13.68 -2.22
C ASP A 80 -22.66 -14.01 -1.41
N ARG A 81 -22.57 -14.91 -0.44
CA ARG A 81 -23.69 -15.24 0.45
C ARG A 81 -24.11 -14.08 1.34
N VAL A 82 -23.23 -13.13 1.62
CA VAL A 82 -23.48 -12.00 2.53
C VAL A 82 -23.56 -10.65 1.81
N ARG A 83 -23.31 -10.60 0.50
CA ARG A 83 -23.51 -9.39 -0.29
C ARG A 83 -24.99 -9.04 -0.39
N VAL A 84 -25.31 -7.78 -0.13
CA VAL A 84 -26.70 -7.28 -0.13
C VAL A 84 -26.83 -6.17 -1.15
N ASP A 85 -27.88 -6.27 -1.99
CA ASP A 85 -28.28 -5.23 -2.92
C ASP A 85 -29.56 -4.57 -2.43
N SER A 86 -29.47 -3.28 -2.14
CA SER A 86 -30.60 -2.47 -1.66
C SER A 86 -31.24 -1.62 -2.76
N THR A 87 -30.77 -1.72 -4.02
CA THR A 87 -31.26 -0.92 -5.14
C THR A 87 -32.77 -1.12 -5.34
N GLY A 88 -33.54 -0.02 -5.31
CA GLY A 88 -34.98 -0.05 -5.50
C GLY A 88 -35.77 -0.72 -4.37
N ARG A 89 -35.12 -1.06 -3.26
CA ARG A 89 -35.80 -1.68 -2.10
C ARG A 89 -36.16 -0.65 -1.05
N MET A 90 -37.33 -0.82 -0.46
CA MET A 90 -37.78 -0.02 0.69
C MET A 90 -36.87 -0.30 1.89
N LEU A 91 -36.51 0.75 2.66
CA LEU A 91 -35.78 0.61 3.91
C LEU A 91 -36.57 -0.24 4.92
N THR A 92 -35.83 -1.01 5.69
CA THR A 92 -36.40 -1.82 6.79
C THR A 92 -35.56 -1.64 8.07
N THR A 93 -36.14 -2.02 9.19
CA THR A 93 -35.39 -2.26 10.43
C THR A 93 -34.50 -3.50 10.29
N ASN A 94 -33.61 -3.74 11.26
CA ASN A 94 -32.82 -4.96 11.33
C ASN A 94 -33.68 -6.24 11.47
N GLN A 95 -34.92 -6.09 11.89
CA GLN A 95 -35.90 -7.19 11.98
C GLN A 95 -36.77 -7.34 10.72
N GLY A 96 -36.48 -6.58 9.66
CA GLY A 96 -37.18 -6.66 8.39
C GLY A 96 -38.51 -5.90 8.35
N VAL A 97 -38.84 -5.05 9.31
CA VAL A 97 -40.06 -4.24 9.31
C VAL A 97 -39.89 -3.05 8.37
N ALA A 98 -40.78 -2.88 7.39
CA ALA A 98 -40.71 -1.77 6.45
C ALA A 98 -40.87 -0.42 7.15
N ILE A 99 -40.05 0.56 6.74
CA ILE A 99 -40.02 1.91 7.30
C ILE A 99 -40.72 2.87 6.36
N ALA A 100 -41.78 3.51 6.85
CA ALA A 100 -42.55 4.49 6.07
C ALA A 100 -41.98 5.91 6.16
N ASP A 101 -41.30 6.26 7.22
CA ASP A 101 -40.66 7.56 7.43
C ASP A 101 -39.31 7.37 8.14
N ASN A 102 -38.23 7.75 7.47
CA ASN A 102 -36.87 7.67 7.98
C ASN A 102 -36.27 9.06 8.24
N GLN A 103 -37.05 10.13 8.17
CA GLN A 103 -36.58 11.50 8.29
C GLN A 103 -36.99 12.11 9.63
N ASN A 104 -38.10 11.69 10.20
CA ASN A 104 -38.68 12.27 11.42
C ASN A 104 -38.80 11.25 12.55
N SER A 105 -38.47 11.66 13.76
CA SER A 105 -38.78 10.88 14.96
C SER A 105 -40.27 10.88 15.26
N LEU A 106 -40.78 9.81 15.85
CA LEU A 106 -42.15 9.71 16.32
C LEU A 106 -42.35 10.61 17.53
N LYS A 107 -43.36 11.50 17.47
CA LYS A 107 -43.62 12.52 18.50
C LYS A 107 -45.09 12.51 18.94
N ALA A 108 -45.32 13.00 20.16
CA ALA A 108 -46.67 13.25 20.66
C ALA A 108 -47.17 14.61 20.15
N GLY A 109 -47.52 14.67 18.84
CA GLY A 109 -47.83 15.88 18.09
C GLY A 109 -46.60 16.60 17.56
N LEU A 110 -46.72 17.49 16.57
CA LEU A 110 -45.65 18.10 15.83
C LEU A 110 -44.62 18.83 16.70
N ARG A 111 -44.97 19.34 17.83
CA ARG A 111 -44.10 20.03 18.84
C ARG A 111 -43.93 19.25 20.12
N GLY A 112 -44.45 18.04 20.17
CA GLY A 112 -44.38 17.21 21.37
C GLY A 112 -42.98 16.53 21.52
N PRO A 113 -42.78 15.85 22.63
CA PRO A 113 -41.55 15.09 22.84
C PRO A 113 -41.51 13.87 21.95
N THR A 114 -40.30 13.44 21.62
CA THR A 114 -40.05 12.13 20.94
C THR A 114 -40.47 11.00 21.89
N LEU A 115 -41.22 10.02 21.36
CA LEU A 115 -41.74 8.92 22.14
C LEU A 115 -40.69 7.80 22.29
N MET A 116 -40.63 7.21 23.50
CA MET A 116 -39.71 6.09 23.76
C MET A 116 -40.00 4.84 22.93
N GLU A 117 -41.22 4.70 22.44
CA GLU A 117 -41.64 3.59 21.55
C GLU A 117 -41.19 3.74 20.10
N ASP A 118 -40.46 4.84 19.77
CA ASP A 118 -39.85 5.00 18.45
C ASP A 118 -38.68 4.03 18.29
N PHE A 119 -38.97 2.77 17.97
CA PHE A 119 -37.96 1.73 17.79
C PHE A 119 -37.12 1.97 16.53
N ILE A 120 -37.64 2.69 15.53
CA ILE A 120 -36.91 3.01 14.30
C ILE A 120 -35.77 3.99 14.62
N LEU A 121 -36.07 5.09 15.30
CA LEU A 121 -35.06 6.05 15.75
C LEU A 121 -33.99 5.38 16.63
N ARG A 122 -34.45 4.60 17.61
CA ARG A 122 -33.55 3.95 18.57
C ARG A 122 -32.61 2.97 17.89
N GLU A 123 -33.10 2.15 16.97
CA GLU A 123 -32.28 1.20 16.22
C GLU A 123 -31.25 1.95 15.37
N LYS A 124 -31.70 3.00 14.63
CA LYS A 124 -30.84 3.82 13.78
C LYS A 124 -29.70 4.49 14.58
N ILE A 125 -30.02 5.14 15.70
CA ILE A 125 -29.00 5.80 16.57
C ILE A 125 -28.09 4.77 17.22
N THR A 126 -28.64 3.68 17.77
CA THR A 126 -27.84 2.63 18.42
C THR A 126 -26.86 2.01 17.45
N HIS A 127 -27.27 1.72 16.21
CA HIS A 127 -26.36 1.18 15.21
C HIS A 127 -25.26 2.18 14.86
N PHE A 128 -25.64 3.43 14.57
CA PHE A 128 -24.69 4.50 14.24
C PHE A 128 -23.62 4.71 15.31
N ASP A 129 -23.99 4.71 16.58
CA ASP A 129 -23.06 4.88 17.71
C ASP A 129 -22.03 3.74 17.81
N HIS A 130 -22.27 2.60 17.15
CA HIS A 130 -21.44 1.40 17.21
C HIS A 130 -20.84 1.00 15.85
N GLU A 131 -20.79 1.91 14.89
CA GLU A 131 -20.21 1.66 13.54
C GLU A 131 -18.69 1.72 13.50
N ARG A 132 -18.02 1.55 14.62
CA ARG A 132 -16.56 1.57 14.72
C ARG A 132 -16.06 0.36 15.47
N ILE A 133 -14.90 -0.14 15.03
CA ILE A 133 -14.09 -1.10 15.78
C ILE A 133 -12.76 -0.43 16.10
N PRO A 134 -12.01 -0.90 17.11
CA PRO A 134 -10.68 -0.40 17.39
C PRO A 134 -9.80 -0.47 16.13
N GLU A 135 -9.02 0.55 15.85
CA GLU A 135 -8.04 0.48 14.78
C GLU A 135 -6.93 -0.52 15.10
N ARG A 136 -6.19 -0.97 14.09
CA ARG A 136 -5.00 -1.81 14.30
C ARG A 136 -3.94 -1.02 15.07
N ILE A 137 -3.24 -1.70 15.99
CA ILE A 137 -2.17 -1.10 16.80
C ILE A 137 -1.10 -0.45 15.93
N VAL A 138 -0.73 -1.11 14.85
CA VAL A 138 0.05 -0.60 13.73
C VAL A 138 -0.65 -0.98 12.43
N HIS A 139 -0.30 -0.35 11.31
CA HIS A 139 -0.96 -0.56 10.02
C HIS A 139 -2.44 -0.13 10.00
N ALA A 140 -2.83 0.86 10.81
CA ALA A 140 -4.23 1.29 10.91
C ALA A 140 -4.75 1.85 9.57
N ARG A 141 -3.96 2.72 8.93
CA ARG A 141 -4.26 3.22 7.59
C ARG A 141 -3.84 2.24 6.52
N GLY A 142 -4.75 1.90 5.62
CA GLY A 142 -4.43 0.97 4.52
C GLY A 142 -5.59 0.78 3.55
N SER A 143 -5.33 0.01 2.51
CA SER A 143 -6.27 -0.33 1.43
C SER A 143 -6.10 -1.80 1.05
N GLY A 144 -7.16 -2.42 0.53
CA GLY A 144 -7.12 -3.82 0.14
C GLY A 144 -7.62 -4.05 -1.28
N ALA A 145 -7.28 -5.21 -1.84
CA ALA A 145 -7.76 -5.69 -3.12
C ALA A 145 -7.85 -7.22 -3.14
N HIS A 146 -8.80 -7.74 -3.87
CA HIS A 146 -8.88 -9.15 -4.20
C HIS A 146 -8.01 -9.47 -5.42
N GLY A 147 -7.58 -10.72 -5.49
CA GLY A 147 -6.80 -11.20 -6.61
C GLY A 147 -6.61 -12.69 -6.60
N TYR A 148 -5.62 -13.14 -7.33
CA TYR A 148 -5.19 -14.52 -7.32
C TYR A 148 -3.66 -14.63 -7.46
N PHE A 149 -3.12 -15.69 -6.90
CA PHE A 149 -1.75 -16.12 -7.13
C PHE A 149 -1.76 -17.27 -8.14
N GLU A 150 -0.89 -17.23 -9.12
CA GLU A 150 -0.69 -18.28 -10.13
C GLU A 150 0.72 -18.86 -10.03
N CYS A 151 0.82 -20.16 -9.76
CA CYS A 151 2.09 -20.87 -9.65
C CYS A 151 2.72 -21.09 -11.02
N TYR A 152 4.02 -20.81 -11.20
CA TYR A 152 4.73 -21.00 -12.47
C TYR A 152 5.08 -22.46 -12.74
N ALA A 153 5.60 -23.15 -11.73
CA ALA A 153 6.05 -24.53 -11.84
C ALA A 153 5.92 -25.25 -10.50
N PRO A 154 5.76 -26.58 -10.47
CA PRO A 154 5.70 -27.34 -9.23
C PRO A 154 6.99 -27.18 -8.41
N LEU A 155 6.85 -27.04 -7.09
CA LEU A 155 7.94 -27.02 -6.12
C LEU A 155 7.90 -28.23 -5.16
N THR A 156 7.37 -29.35 -5.61
CA THR A 156 7.11 -30.52 -4.75
C THR A 156 8.35 -31.14 -4.13
N GLU A 157 9.53 -30.90 -4.70
CA GLU A 157 10.82 -31.30 -4.10
C GLU A 157 11.18 -30.46 -2.86
N LEU A 158 10.71 -29.22 -2.80
CA LEU A 158 11.01 -28.27 -1.73
C LEU A 158 9.90 -28.23 -0.67
N THR A 159 8.65 -28.30 -1.11
CA THR A 159 7.51 -28.14 -0.22
C THR A 159 6.30 -28.93 -0.68
N LYS A 160 5.54 -29.47 0.28
CA LYS A 160 4.24 -30.08 0.03
C LYS A 160 3.07 -29.09 0.07
N ALA A 161 3.34 -27.79 0.16
CA ALA A 161 2.29 -26.79 0.18
C ALA A 161 1.51 -26.79 -1.13
N SER A 162 0.19 -27.00 -1.04
CA SER A 162 -0.68 -27.23 -2.20
C SER A 162 -0.69 -26.06 -3.19
N ILE A 163 -0.40 -24.85 -2.75
CA ILE A 163 -0.31 -23.66 -3.58
C ILE A 163 0.82 -23.76 -4.62
N PHE A 164 1.86 -24.55 -4.35
CA PHE A 164 3.02 -24.76 -5.20
C PHE A 164 3.05 -26.16 -5.86
N ALA A 165 1.94 -26.88 -5.83
CA ALA A 165 1.91 -28.28 -6.31
C ALA A 165 1.87 -28.42 -7.82
N GLU A 166 1.28 -27.47 -8.55
CA GLU A 166 0.99 -27.58 -9.98
C GLU A 166 1.23 -26.25 -10.72
N ALA A 167 1.79 -26.34 -11.91
CA ALA A 167 1.92 -25.18 -12.82
C ALA A 167 0.54 -24.64 -13.21
N GLY A 168 0.39 -23.33 -13.22
CA GLY A 168 -0.86 -22.64 -13.57
C GLY A 168 -1.95 -22.75 -12.51
N LYS A 169 -1.70 -23.40 -11.36
CA LYS A 169 -2.65 -23.42 -10.25
C LYS A 169 -2.91 -22.01 -9.75
N ARG A 170 -4.16 -21.59 -9.74
CA ARG A 170 -4.61 -20.31 -9.23
C ARG A 170 -5.19 -20.47 -7.83
N THR A 171 -4.65 -19.69 -6.90
CA THR A 171 -5.11 -19.60 -5.51
C THR A 171 -5.68 -18.21 -5.27
N PRO A 172 -6.94 -18.08 -4.81
CA PRO A 172 -7.52 -16.79 -4.46
C PRO A 172 -6.74 -16.07 -3.38
N THR A 173 -6.68 -14.75 -3.48
CA THR A 173 -5.98 -13.92 -2.49
C THR A 173 -6.80 -12.70 -2.09
N PHE A 174 -6.51 -12.19 -0.91
CA PHE A 174 -6.82 -10.82 -0.50
C PHE A 174 -5.55 -10.16 0.01
N VAL A 175 -5.22 -9.01 -0.56
CA VAL A 175 -4.02 -8.25 -0.20
C VAL A 175 -4.41 -6.98 0.52
N ARG A 176 -3.67 -6.63 1.57
CA ARG A 176 -3.80 -5.34 2.23
C ARG A 176 -2.46 -4.64 2.30
N PHE A 177 -2.42 -3.45 1.69
CA PHE A 177 -1.33 -2.49 1.84
C PHE A 177 -1.65 -1.49 2.95
N SER A 178 -0.62 -0.96 3.60
CA SER A 178 -0.80 -0.01 4.70
C SER A 178 0.45 0.80 4.98
N THR A 179 0.34 1.94 5.64
CA THR A 179 1.44 2.53 6.42
C THR A 179 1.61 1.75 7.72
N VAL A 180 2.60 2.09 8.55
CA VAL A 180 2.84 1.41 9.85
C VAL A 180 2.51 2.30 11.02
N ALA A 181 3.12 3.48 11.11
CA ALA A 181 3.05 4.33 12.29
C ALA A 181 1.75 5.14 12.39
N GLY A 182 1.21 5.58 11.25
CA GLY A 182 0.06 6.48 11.20
C GLY A 182 -1.24 5.85 11.67
N GLU A 183 -2.07 6.67 12.31
CA GLU A 183 -3.45 6.32 12.63
C GLU A 183 -4.30 6.21 11.35
N ARG A 184 -5.51 5.70 11.45
CA ARG A 184 -6.41 5.50 10.31
C ARG A 184 -6.65 6.77 9.48
N GLY A 185 -6.70 7.94 10.12
CA GLY A 185 -6.91 9.24 9.48
C GLY A 185 -5.65 9.95 8.97
N SER A 186 -4.48 9.32 9.05
CA SER A 186 -3.22 9.89 8.55
C SER A 186 -3.14 9.91 7.02
N THR A 187 -2.02 10.40 6.45
CA THR A 187 -1.76 10.41 5.02
C THR A 187 -1.12 9.12 4.51
N ASP A 188 -1.35 8.78 3.23
CA ASP A 188 -0.69 7.64 2.57
C ASP A 188 0.80 7.88 2.29
N THR A 189 1.23 9.14 2.08
CA THR A 189 2.58 9.47 1.60
C THR A 189 3.57 9.83 2.70
N ALA A 190 3.25 9.58 3.97
CA ALA A 190 4.20 9.72 5.06
C ALA A 190 5.46 8.86 4.81
N ARG A 191 6.64 9.35 5.25
CA ARG A 191 7.86 8.54 5.33
C ARG A 191 7.67 7.46 6.37
N ASP A 192 7.41 6.24 5.92
CA ASP A 192 7.07 5.10 6.77
C ASP A 192 7.30 3.79 6.01
N VAL A 193 7.42 2.70 6.73
CA VAL A 193 7.33 1.35 6.17
C VAL A 193 5.93 1.14 5.58
N ARG A 194 5.83 0.36 4.52
CA ARG A 194 4.53 -0.08 4.00
C ARG A 194 4.32 -1.56 4.32
N GLY A 195 3.17 -1.86 4.94
CA GLY A 195 2.71 -3.23 5.07
C GLY A 195 2.32 -3.81 3.71
N PHE A 196 2.63 -5.08 3.52
CA PHE A 196 2.27 -5.88 2.35
C PHE A 196 1.80 -7.25 2.86
N ALA A 197 0.54 -7.34 3.27
CA ALA A 197 -0.04 -8.56 3.82
C ALA A 197 -0.89 -9.28 2.78
N VAL A 198 -0.58 -10.53 2.50
CA VAL A 198 -1.27 -11.39 1.54
C VAL A 198 -1.91 -12.56 2.28
N LYS A 199 -3.23 -12.71 2.15
CA LYS A 199 -3.99 -13.88 2.57
C LYS A 199 -4.25 -14.74 1.35
N PHE A 200 -3.78 -15.98 1.38
CA PHE A 200 -4.07 -17.02 0.38
C PHE A 200 -5.16 -17.94 0.90
N TYR A 201 -6.23 -18.09 0.14
CA TYR A 201 -7.32 -19.00 0.45
C TYR A 201 -7.05 -20.34 -0.24
N THR A 202 -6.19 -21.15 0.37
CA THR A 202 -5.80 -22.45 -0.21
C THR A 202 -6.82 -23.54 0.11
N ASP A 203 -6.78 -24.63 -0.64
CA ASP A 203 -7.56 -25.85 -0.38
C ASP A 203 -7.14 -26.59 0.90
N ALA A 204 -5.96 -26.27 1.44
CA ALA A 204 -5.43 -26.82 2.70
C ALA A 204 -5.60 -25.88 3.90
N GLY A 205 -6.25 -24.73 3.73
CA GLY A 205 -6.43 -23.70 4.76
C GLY A 205 -5.96 -22.32 4.32
N ASN A 206 -6.13 -21.31 5.16
CA ASN A 206 -5.59 -19.98 4.90
C ASN A 206 -4.10 -19.93 5.22
N TRP A 207 -3.32 -19.37 4.30
CA TRP A 207 -1.94 -18.97 4.53
C TRP A 207 -1.83 -17.46 4.48
N ASP A 208 -1.22 -16.83 5.49
CA ASP A 208 -1.00 -15.40 5.54
C ASP A 208 0.51 -15.09 5.48
N LEU A 209 0.95 -14.50 4.37
CA LEU A 209 2.29 -13.91 4.26
C LEU A 209 2.22 -12.43 4.63
N VAL A 210 2.57 -12.12 5.88
CA VAL A 210 2.41 -10.78 6.45
C VAL A 210 3.74 -10.03 6.40
N GLY A 211 3.99 -9.40 5.27
CA GLY A 211 5.23 -8.75 4.92
C GLY A 211 5.18 -7.22 4.94
N ASN A 212 6.32 -6.63 4.57
CA ASN A 212 6.55 -5.20 4.41
C ASN A 212 7.28 -4.91 3.10
N ASN A 213 7.31 -3.63 2.69
CA ASN A 213 8.10 -3.17 1.54
C ASN A 213 9.60 -3.00 1.84
N ILE A 214 10.03 -3.30 3.05
CA ILE A 214 11.42 -3.29 3.52
C ILE A 214 11.75 -4.69 4.04
N PRO A 215 12.89 -5.29 3.67
CA PRO A 215 13.22 -6.68 3.98
C PRO A 215 13.68 -6.94 5.40
N VAL A 216 13.96 -5.89 6.16
CA VAL A 216 14.47 -5.95 7.54
C VAL A 216 13.54 -5.21 8.50
N PHE A 217 13.80 -5.34 9.80
CA PHE A 217 13.02 -4.68 10.83
C PHE A 217 13.91 -3.96 11.86
N PHE A 218 13.33 -3.14 12.74
CA PHE A 218 14.06 -2.31 13.72
C PHE A 218 14.67 -3.10 14.87
N ILE A 219 14.10 -4.26 15.19
CA ILE A 219 14.37 -4.99 16.42
C ILE A 219 14.56 -6.48 16.14
N GLN A 220 15.33 -7.14 16.99
CA GLN A 220 15.65 -8.56 16.90
C GLN A 220 14.74 -9.45 17.75
N ASP A 221 14.07 -8.88 18.74
CA ASP A 221 13.24 -9.61 19.70
C ASP A 221 11.91 -8.89 19.94
N ALA A 222 10.82 -9.64 19.96
CA ALA A 222 9.47 -9.12 20.12
C ALA A 222 9.24 -8.40 21.45
N MET A 223 10.07 -8.61 22.46
CA MET A 223 10.02 -7.89 23.75
C MET A 223 10.12 -6.37 23.54
N LYS A 224 10.84 -5.92 22.49
CA LYS A 224 11.02 -4.51 22.16
C LYS A 224 9.94 -3.92 21.25
N PHE A 225 8.99 -4.73 20.79
CA PHE A 225 7.94 -4.24 19.89
C PHE A 225 7.04 -3.18 20.51
N PRO A 226 6.51 -3.34 21.73
CA PRO A 226 5.73 -2.27 22.38
C PRO A 226 6.53 -0.98 22.56
N ASP A 227 7.80 -1.07 22.96
CA ASP A 227 8.67 0.09 23.17
C ASP A 227 8.92 0.84 21.85
N LEU A 228 9.21 0.13 20.76
CA LEU A 228 9.37 0.69 19.43
C LEU A 228 8.07 1.41 18.99
N VAL A 229 6.91 0.77 19.20
CA VAL A 229 5.62 1.35 18.80
C VAL A 229 5.32 2.60 19.62
N HIS A 230 5.57 2.59 20.92
CA HIS A 230 5.40 3.78 21.77
C HIS A 230 6.33 4.92 21.36
N ALA A 231 7.57 4.60 20.95
CA ALA A 231 8.55 5.59 20.51
C ALA A 231 8.18 6.27 19.18
N VAL A 232 7.55 5.52 18.25
CA VAL A 232 7.20 6.04 16.91
C VAL A 232 5.81 6.66 16.85
N LYS A 233 4.89 6.27 17.75
CA LYS A 233 3.52 6.83 17.84
C LYS A 233 3.53 8.26 18.39
N PRO A 234 2.41 9.00 18.26
CA PRO A 234 2.27 10.30 18.88
C PRO A 234 2.60 10.28 20.36
N GLU A 235 3.28 11.31 20.85
CA GLU A 235 3.65 11.41 22.26
C GLU A 235 2.40 11.50 23.16
N PRO A 236 2.36 10.79 24.29
CA PRO A 236 1.12 10.57 25.05
C PRO A 236 0.54 11.83 25.69
N HIS A 237 1.35 12.88 25.94
CA HIS A 237 0.90 14.08 26.62
C HIS A 237 0.17 15.08 25.70
N HIS A 238 0.34 14.98 24.36
CA HIS A 238 -0.29 15.93 23.44
C HIS A 238 -0.73 15.30 22.11
N ALA A 239 -0.53 13.99 21.90
CA ALA A 239 -0.91 13.25 20.72
C ALA A 239 -0.31 13.78 19.38
N MET A 240 0.92 14.28 19.42
CA MET A 240 1.71 14.73 18.27
C MET A 240 3.07 14.03 18.24
N PRO A 241 3.72 13.92 17.08
CA PRO A 241 3.24 14.16 15.72
C PRO A 241 2.42 12.99 15.19
N GLN A 242 1.56 13.26 14.21
CA GLN A 242 0.78 12.23 13.52
C GLN A 242 1.61 11.57 12.41
N ALA A 243 1.73 10.26 12.45
CA ALA A 243 2.35 9.45 11.38
C ALA A 243 3.75 9.89 10.94
N ALA A 244 4.59 10.35 11.86
CA ALA A 244 5.94 10.82 11.54
C ALA A 244 6.98 10.30 12.52
N SER A 245 8.17 9.99 12.01
CA SER A 245 9.36 9.70 12.80
C SER A 245 10.15 10.96 13.20
N ALA A 246 9.67 12.16 12.86
CA ALA A 246 10.35 13.42 13.08
C ALA A 246 10.10 13.99 14.49
N HIS A 247 10.43 13.25 15.55
CA HIS A 247 10.30 13.67 16.93
C HIS A 247 11.28 12.96 17.86
N ASP A 248 11.46 13.50 19.05
CA ASP A 248 12.52 13.12 19.99
C ASP A 248 12.44 11.66 20.42
N THR A 249 11.25 11.13 20.73
CA THR A 249 11.10 9.78 21.29
C THR A 249 11.53 8.68 20.32
N PHE A 250 11.21 8.83 19.02
CA PHE A 250 11.67 7.87 18.02
C PHE A 250 13.19 7.85 17.92
N TRP A 251 13.81 9.03 17.80
CA TRP A 251 15.26 9.14 17.62
C TRP A 251 16.02 8.80 18.89
N ASP A 252 15.45 9.09 20.06
CA ASP A 252 16.03 8.64 21.33
C ASP A 252 16.07 7.11 21.40
N PHE A 253 14.96 6.45 21.14
CA PHE A 253 14.85 5.00 21.15
C PHE A 253 15.85 4.34 20.18
N VAL A 254 15.81 4.72 18.89
CA VAL A 254 16.64 4.06 17.86
C VAL A 254 18.13 4.34 18.03
N SER A 255 18.51 5.48 18.60
CA SER A 255 19.93 5.79 18.90
C SER A 255 20.48 5.06 20.12
N LEU A 256 19.59 4.53 20.97
CA LEU A 256 19.94 3.66 22.10
C LEU A 256 19.79 2.16 21.75
N MET A 257 19.29 1.87 20.56
CA MET A 257 19.08 0.53 20.02
C MET A 257 19.85 0.34 18.72
N PRO A 258 21.18 0.12 18.76
CA PRO A 258 22.01 0.08 17.54
C PRO A 258 21.61 -1.02 16.55
N GLU A 259 20.91 -2.08 16.99
CA GLU A 259 20.30 -3.08 16.11
C GLU A 259 19.34 -2.49 15.08
N SER A 260 18.80 -1.28 15.34
CA SER A 260 17.91 -0.58 14.42
C SER A 260 18.62 0.12 13.25
N THR A 261 19.95 0.21 13.27
CA THR A 261 20.74 1.04 12.32
C THR A 261 20.49 0.66 10.86
N HIS A 262 20.47 -0.62 10.54
CA HIS A 262 20.20 -1.09 9.18
C HIS A 262 18.81 -0.64 8.71
N MET A 263 17.79 -0.86 9.53
CA MET A 263 16.41 -0.43 9.23
C MET A 263 16.29 1.09 9.10
N LEU A 264 17.06 1.88 9.88
CA LEU A 264 17.06 3.35 9.76
C LEU A 264 17.50 3.80 8.37
N LEU A 265 18.54 3.18 7.80
CA LEU A 265 18.99 3.50 6.44
C LEU A 265 17.86 3.25 5.43
N TRP A 266 17.16 2.13 5.54
CA TRP A 266 16.01 1.81 4.70
C TRP A 266 14.85 2.82 4.84
N VAL A 267 14.52 3.22 6.06
CA VAL A 267 13.44 4.19 6.31
C VAL A 267 13.82 5.59 5.83
N MET A 268 15.10 5.96 5.88
CA MET A 268 15.59 7.23 5.36
C MET A 268 15.80 7.21 3.83
N SER A 269 15.78 6.04 3.20
CA SER A 269 15.85 5.91 1.75
C SER A 269 14.50 6.18 1.07
N ASP A 270 14.51 6.21 -0.25
CA ASP A 270 13.32 6.39 -1.08
C ASP A 270 12.34 5.20 -0.99
N ARG A 271 12.78 4.06 -0.47
CA ARG A 271 11.92 2.90 -0.19
C ARG A 271 10.76 3.24 0.75
N ALA A 272 10.93 4.22 1.62
CA ALA A 272 9.91 4.65 2.58
C ALA A 272 8.89 5.66 2.01
N ILE A 273 9.04 6.08 0.76
CA ILE A 273 8.13 7.00 0.06
C ILE A 273 7.81 6.46 -1.35
N PRO A 274 7.23 5.26 -1.48
CA PRO A 274 6.95 4.67 -2.79
C PRO A 274 6.01 5.57 -3.61
N ARG A 275 6.16 5.55 -4.94
CA ARG A 275 5.25 6.26 -5.85
C ARG A 275 3.82 5.72 -5.75
N SER A 276 3.67 4.42 -5.54
CA SER A 276 2.40 3.71 -5.49
C SER A 276 2.57 2.39 -4.75
N TYR A 277 1.48 1.85 -4.22
CA TYR A 277 1.47 0.44 -3.77
C TYR A 277 1.83 -0.53 -4.89
N ARG A 278 1.49 -0.22 -6.14
CA ARG A 278 1.80 -1.03 -7.33
C ARG A 278 3.28 -1.02 -7.72
N MET A 279 4.07 -0.12 -7.16
CA MET A 279 5.46 0.16 -7.53
C MET A 279 6.41 0.00 -6.34
N MET A 280 6.09 -0.88 -5.41
CA MET A 280 6.95 -1.22 -4.28
C MET A 280 7.14 -2.72 -4.19
N GLN A 281 8.33 -3.15 -3.77
CA GLN A 281 8.61 -4.55 -3.41
C GLN A 281 7.86 -4.93 -2.13
N GLY A 282 7.75 -6.23 -1.89
CA GLY A 282 7.26 -6.78 -0.64
C GLY A 282 8.16 -7.92 -0.16
N PHE A 283 8.31 -8.06 1.14
CA PHE A 283 9.20 -9.05 1.75
C PHE A 283 8.49 -9.74 2.91
N GLY A 284 8.65 -11.06 3.00
CA GLY A 284 8.19 -11.83 4.16
C GLY A 284 8.94 -11.50 5.44
N VAL A 285 10.06 -10.78 5.34
CA VAL A 285 10.99 -10.35 6.39
C VAL A 285 11.71 -11.55 7.04
N HIS A 286 10.94 -12.45 7.67
CA HIS A 286 11.46 -13.59 8.41
C HIS A 286 11.98 -14.72 7.52
N THR A 287 12.83 -15.55 8.10
CA THR A 287 13.17 -16.85 7.55
C THR A 287 12.11 -17.86 8.00
N PHE A 288 11.46 -18.51 7.02
CA PHE A 288 10.54 -19.63 7.23
C PHE A 288 11.20 -20.94 6.80
N ARG A 289 10.42 -22.04 6.84
CA ARG A 289 10.86 -23.33 6.34
C ARG A 289 9.90 -23.84 5.27
N PHE A 290 10.46 -24.41 4.20
CA PHE A 290 9.76 -25.32 3.33
C PHE A 290 9.98 -26.76 3.85
N VAL A 291 8.92 -27.58 3.79
CA VAL A 291 8.96 -28.98 4.18
C VAL A 291 8.29 -29.79 3.07
N ASN A 292 9.02 -30.74 2.48
CA ASN A 292 8.51 -31.62 1.43
C ASN A 292 7.77 -32.85 1.98
N GLU A 293 7.27 -33.72 1.10
CA GLU A 293 6.57 -34.94 1.50
C GLU A 293 7.46 -35.94 2.24
N ALA A 294 8.77 -35.96 1.99
CA ALA A 294 9.73 -36.78 2.71
C ALA A 294 10.04 -36.25 4.12
N GLY A 295 9.55 -35.06 4.48
CA GLY A 295 9.87 -34.39 5.74
C GLY A 295 11.22 -33.68 5.72
N GLU A 296 11.84 -33.50 4.57
CA GLU A 296 13.06 -32.71 4.44
C GLU A 296 12.72 -31.22 4.51
N SER A 297 13.54 -30.47 5.26
CA SER A 297 13.34 -29.04 5.50
C SER A 297 14.43 -28.19 4.85
N ARG A 298 14.06 -27.04 4.32
CA ARG A 298 14.94 -25.99 3.82
C ARG A 298 14.49 -24.65 4.38
N PHE A 299 15.40 -23.73 4.62
CA PHE A 299 15.05 -22.35 4.89
C PHE A 299 14.55 -21.65 3.64
N VAL A 300 13.62 -20.72 3.82
CA VAL A 300 13.05 -19.93 2.74
C VAL A 300 12.79 -18.49 3.19
N LYS A 301 13.09 -17.53 2.32
CA LYS A 301 12.64 -16.14 2.39
C LYS A 301 11.78 -15.81 1.17
N PHE A 302 10.75 -14.98 1.36
CA PHE A 302 9.76 -14.63 0.33
C PHE A 302 9.93 -13.19 -0.10
N HIS A 303 9.94 -12.95 -1.41
CA HIS A 303 10.15 -11.66 -2.04
C HIS A 303 9.07 -11.40 -3.09
N TRP A 304 8.41 -10.24 -3.02
CA TRP A 304 7.51 -9.73 -4.05
C TRP A 304 8.19 -8.64 -4.85
N THR A 305 8.25 -8.80 -6.17
CA THR A 305 8.77 -7.79 -7.09
C THR A 305 7.64 -7.28 -7.97
N PRO A 306 7.32 -5.96 -7.97
CA PRO A 306 6.28 -5.42 -8.82
C PRO A 306 6.73 -5.44 -10.28
N LEU A 307 5.88 -5.91 -11.20
CA LEU A 307 6.19 -5.89 -12.63
C LEU A 307 6.25 -4.46 -13.18
N ALA A 308 5.50 -3.53 -12.58
CA ALA A 308 5.56 -2.10 -12.90
C ALA A 308 6.88 -1.43 -12.48
N GLY A 309 7.78 -2.17 -11.82
CA GLY A 309 9.05 -1.66 -11.29
C GLY A 309 8.93 -0.96 -9.94
N THR A 310 10.07 -0.68 -9.34
CA THR A 310 10.15 0.05 -8.08
C THR A 310 10.41 1.53 -8.35
N HIS A 311 9.47 2.39 -7.94
CA HIS A 311 9.57 3.83 -8.14
C HIS A 311 9.17 4.56 -6.86
N SER A 312 9.82 5.69 -6.61
CA SER A 312 9.55 6.55 -5.45
C SER A 312 9.03 7.92 -5.83
N LEU A 313 8.47 8.59 -4.84
CA LEU A 313 8.30 10.03 -4.82
C LEU A 313 9.64 10.70 -4.45
N VAL A 314 9.75 12.01 -4.64
CA VAL A 314 10.74 12.82 -3.92
C VAL A 314 10.12 13.41 -2.65
N TRP A 315 10.92 13.76 -1.64
CA TRP A 315 10.36 14.11 -0.33
C TRP A 315 9.45 15.35 -0.35
N ASP A 316 9.85 16.42 -1.05
CA ASP A 316 9.01 17.64 -1.19
C ASP A 316 7.66 17.31 -1.84
N GLU A 317 7.66 16.46 -2.85
CA GLU A 317 6.45 15.95 -3.50
C GLU A 317 5.57 15.18 -2.52
N ALA A 318 6.15 14.24 -1.76
CA ALA A 318 5.40 13.43 -0.79
C ALA A 318 4.71 14.29 0.29
N VAL A 319 5.38 15.34 0.76
CA VAL A 319 4.82 16.32 1.71
C VAL A 319 3.66 17.09 1.09
N LYS A 320 3.80 17.55 -0.15
CA LYS A 320 2.74 18.30 -0.86
C LYS A 320 1.54 17.42 -1.21
N ILE A 321 1.77 16.17 -1.63
CA ILE A 321 0.69 15.20 -1.87
C ILE A 321 -0.14 14.99 -0.59
N SER A 322 0.50 14.92 0.58
CA SER A 322 -0.21 14.73 1.85
C SER A 322 -1.29 15.79 2.10
N GLY A 323 -1.11 17.00 1.59
CA GLY A 323 -2.10 18.08 1.65
C GLY A 323 -3.07 18.10 0.47
N ALA A 324 -2.62 17.71 -0.73
CA ALA A 324 -3.42 17.74 -1.94
C ALA A 324 -4.37 16.53 -2.05
N ASP A 325 -3.89 15.34 -1.71
CA ASP A 325 -4.65 14.10 -1.69
C ASP A 325 -4.07 13.13 -0.65
N SER A 326 -4.60 13.14 0.55
CA SER A 326 -4.17 12.22 1.61
C SER A 326 -4.38 10.75 1.26
N ASP A 327 -5.25 10.44 0.30
CA ASP A 327 -5.62 9.09 -0.17
C ASP A 327 -4.87 8.67 -1.45
N PHE A 328 -3.77 9.31 -1.79
CA PHE A 328 -3.07 9.19 -3.07
C PHE A 328 -2.74 7.75 -3.47
N HIS A 329 -2.12 6.96 -2.58
CA HIS A 329 -1.82 5.55 -2.88
C HIS A 329 -3.06 4.67 -2.93
N ARG A 330 -4.03 4.94 -2.06
CA ARG A 330 -5.31 4.25 -2.03
C ARG A 330 -6.09 4.48 -3.32
N ARG A 331 -6.16 5.73 -3.78
CA ARG A 331 -6.80 6.13 -5.04
C ARG A 331 -6.12 5.51 -6.25
N ASP A 332 -4.78 5.56 -6.30
CA ASP A 332 -3.99 4.98 -7.39
C ASP A 332 -4.26 3.47 -7.56
N LEU A 333 -4.28 2.71 -6.44
CA LEU A 333 -4.61 1.29 -6.47
C LEU A 333 -6.04 1.03 -6.96
N TRP A 334 -7.00 1.80 -6.45
CA TRP A 334 -8.40 1.67 -6.80
C TRP A 334 -8.64 1.96 -8.29
N GLU A 335 -8.18 3.11 -8.76
CA GLU A 335 -8.37 3.55 -10.15
C GLU A 335 -7.69 2.63 -11.15
N ALA A 336 -6.51 2.11 -10.84
CA ALA A 336 -5.83 1.15 -11.70
C ALA A 336 -6.64 -0.13 -11.90
N ILE A 337 -7.20 -0.69 -10.82
CA ILE A 337 -8.04 -1.89 -10.89
C ILE A 337 -9.34 -1.60 -11.66
N GLU A 338 -9.98 -0.44 -11.43
CA GLU A 338 -11.18 -0.04 -12.17
C GLU A 338 -10.92 0.14 -13.67
N ALA A 339 -9.75 0.66 -14.03
CA ALA A 339 -9.34 0.80 -15.42
C ALA A 339 -8.94 -0.53 -16.10
N GLY A 340 -8.81 -1.63 -15.34
CA GLY A 340 -8.33 -2.91 -15.83
C GLY A 340 -6.81 -3.01 -15.90
N ASP A 341 -6.09 -2.03 -15.35
CA ASP A 341 -4.63 -2.03 -15.21
C ASP A 341 -4.24 -2.74 -13.92
N TYR A 342 -4.39 -4.05 -13.92
CA TYR A 342 -4.23 -4.87 -12.73
C TYR A 342 -2.79 -4.84 -12.22
N PRO A 343 -2.57 -4.50 -10.92
CA PRO A 343 -1.27 -4.62 -10.31
C PRO A 343 -0.79 -6.08 -10.32
N GLU A 344 0.45 -6.29 -10.76
CA GLU A 344 1.07 -7.60 -10.84
C GLU A 344 2.40 -7.63 -10.08
N TYR A 345 2.62 -8.72 -9.34
CA TYR A 345 3.84 -8.94 -8.58
C TYR A 345 4.34 -10.36 -8.81
N GLU A 346 5.63 -10.51 -9.07
CA GLU A 346 6.29 -11.81 -9.07
C GLU A 346 6.66 -12.21 -7.65
N LEU A 347 6.26 -13.40 -7.23
CA LEU A 347 6.77 -14.04 -6.02
C LEU A 347 8.03 -14.80 -6.36
N ALA A 348 9.10 -14.45 -5.69
CA ALA A 348 10.35 -15.22 -5.73
C ALA A 348 10.74 -15.67 -4.32
N VAL A 349 11.54 -16.73 -4.25
CA VAL A 349 12.04 -17.29 -3.00
C VAL A 349 13.56 -17.37 -3.03
N GLN A 350 14.17 -17.14 -1.86
CA GLN A 350 15.54 -17.56 -1.59
C GLN A 350 15.46 -18.84 -0.75
N VAL A 351 15.98 -19.95 -1.28
CA VAL A 351 15.98 -21.26 -0.60
C VAL A 351 17.42 -21.67 -0.32
N PHE A 352 17.70 -22.06 0.91
CA PHE A 352 19.04 -22.43 1.35
C PHE A 352 18.99 -23.47 2.49
N THR A 353 20.09 -24.17 2.69
CA THR A 353 20.23 -25.20 3.73
C THR A 353 20.67 -24.58 5.06
N GLU A 354 20.62 -25.39 6.12
CA GLU A 354 21.15 -24.97 7.43
C GLU A 354 22.67 -24.83 7.40
N GLU A 355 23.34 -25.70 6.67
CA GLU A 355 24.80 -25.62 6.47
C GLU A 355 25.21 -24.31 5.80
N GLN A 356 24.48 -23.90 4.73
CA GLN A 356 24.71 -22.62 4.08
C GLN A 356 24.43 -21.44 5.03
N ALA A 357 23.38 -21.55 5.88
CA ALA A 357 23.09 -20.51 6.86
C ALA A 357 24.20 -20.34 7.91
N GLU A 358 24.88 -21.42 8.28
CA GLU A 358 26.02 -21.39 9.21
C GLU A 358 27.28 -20.75 8.60
N GLU A 359 27.43 -20.79 7.28
CA GLU A 359 28.58 -20.21 6.57
C GLU A 359 28.53 -18.69 6.51
N PHE A 360 27.36 -18.05 6.65
CA PHE A 360 27.25 -16.61 6.63
C PHE A 360 27.86 -15.93 7.87
N SER A 361 28.45 -14.75 7.69
CA SER A 361 28.98 -13.90 8.76
C SER A 361 27.87 -13.36 9.69
N PHE A 362 26.62 -13.38 9.24
CA PHE A 362 25.43 -12.95 9.97
C PHE A 362 24.49 -14.12 10.27
N ASP A 363 23.55 -13.91 11.19
CA ASP A 363 22.52 -14.90 11.51
C ASP A 363 21.28 -14.66 10.66
N VAL A 364 20.84 -15.68 9.90
CA VAL A 364 19.66 -15.62 9.02
C VAL A 364 18.34 -15.54 9.78
N LEU A 365 18.34 -15.77 11.09
CA LEU A 365 17.19 -15.65 11.98
C LEU A 365 17.11 -14.26 12.66
N ASP A 366 18.11 -13.41 12.41
CA ASP A 366 18.07 -12.01 12.83
C ASP A 366 17.20 -11.20 11.85
N ALA A 367 16.05 -10.72 12.32
CA ALA A 367 15.13 -9.93 11.52
C ALA A 367 15.68 -8.57 11.05
N THR A 368 16.86 -8.15 11.55
CA THR A 368 17.56 -6.94 11.07
C THR A 368 18.51 -7.23 9.90
N LYS A 369 18.57 -8.48 9.45
CA LYS A 369 19.47 -8.95 8.38
C LYS A 369 18.68 -9.42 7.16
N LEU A 370 19.28 -9.26 6.01
CA LEU A 370 18.83 -9.81 4.73
C LEU A 370 19.91 -10.71 4.15
N ILE A 371 19.54 -11.52 3.17
CA ILE A 371 20.49 -12.29 2.36
C ILE A 371 20.59 -11.60 1.00
N PRO A 372 21.77 -11.05 0.65
CA PRO A 372 22.01 -10.48 -0.68
C PRO A 372 21.69 -11.48 -1.80
N GLU A 373 21.11 -10.99 -2.89
CA GLU A 373 20.71 -11.85 -4.03
C GLU A 373 21.93 -12.49 -4.73
N GLU A 374 23.10 -11.87 -4.59
CA GLU A 374 24.37 -12.38 -5.08
C GLU A 374 24.85 -13.62 -4.31
N LEU A 375 24.43 -13.80 -3.06
CA LEU A 375 24.78 -14.96 -2.24
C LEU A 375 23.77 -16.10 -2.40
N VAL A 376 22.47 -15.75 -2.43
CA VAL A 376 21.39 -16.71 -2.71
C VAL A 376 20.44 -16.07 -3.70
N ALA A 377 20.48 -16.54 -4.94
CA ALA A 377 19.66 -15.99 -6.02
C ALA A 377 18.17 -16.14 -5.76
N LEU A 378 17.40 -15.15 -6.22
CA LEU A 378 15.94 -15.24 -6.24
C LEU A 378 15.48 -16.27 -7.27
N GLN A 379 14.63 -17.19 -6.83
CA GLN A 379 13.93 -18.15 -7.69
C GLN A 379 12.47 -17.71 -7.85
N PRO A 380 12.04 -17.25 -9.04
CA PRO A 380 10.63 -16.95 -9.31
C PRO A 380 9.77 -18.21 -9.21
N VAL A 381 8.64 -18.11 -8.47
CA VAL A 381 7.76 -19.27 -8.21
C VAL A 381 6.31 -19.03 -8.63
N GLY A 382 5.92 -17.78 -8.86
CA GLY A 382 4.57 -17.48 -9.32
C GLY A 382 4.28 -15.99 -9.39
N LYS A 383 3.06 -15.66 -9.81
CA LYS A 383 2.59 -14.30 -10.02
C LYS A 383 1.32 -14.03 -9.23
N LEU A 384 1.27 -12.89 -8.55
CA LEU A 384 0.09 -12.33 -7.90
C LEU A 384 -0.52 -11.27 -8.83
N VAL A 385 -1.82 -11.35 -9.07
CA VAL A 385 -2.58 -10.36 -9.85
C VAL A 385 -3.71 -9.83 -8.98
N LEU A 386 -3.82 -8.51 -8.85
CA LEU A 386 -4.91 -7.85 -8.12
C LEU A 386 -5.93 -7.32 -9.12
N ASN A 387 -7.08 -7.97 -9.23
CA ASN A 387 -8.03 -7.74 -10.32
C ASN A 387 -9.43 -7.31 -9.87
N ARG A 388 -9.61 -7.05 -8.56
CA ARG A 388 -10.90 -6.63 -8.05
C ARG A 388 -10.77 -5.77 -6.78
N ASN A 389 -11.45 -4.63 -6.77
CA ASN A 389 -11.62 -3.81 -5.58
C ASN A 389 -12.64 -4.43 -4.60
N PRO A 390 -12.57 -4.13 -3.29
CA PRO A 390 -13.62 -4.46 -2.33
C PRO A 390 -14.94 -3.77 -2.68
N ASP A 391 -16.06 -4.46 -2.44
CA ASP A 391 -17.39 -3.84 -2.53
C ASP A 391 -17.70 -2.99 -1.28
N ASN A 392 -17.13 -3.35 -0.14
CA ASN A 392 -17.30 -2.63 1.11
C ASN A 392 -16.01 -2.59 1.93
N PHE A 393 -15.50 -1.39 2.15
CA PHE A 393 -14.24 -1.19 2.86
C PHE A 393 -14.25 -1.76 4.29
N PHE A 394 -15.34 -1.56 5.04
CA PHE A 394 -15.43 -2.05 6.41
C PHE A 394 -15.48 -3.58 6.44
N ALA A 395 -16.39 -4.17 5.68
CA ALA A 395 -16.62 -5.61 5.68
C ALA A 395 -15.42 -6.42 5.20
N GLU A 396 -14.66 -5.89 4.23
CA GLU A 396 -13.59 -6.63 3.54
C GLU A 396 -12.20 -6.14 3.96
N THR A 397 -11.94 -4.84 4.04
CA THR A 397 -10.61 -4.30 4.35
C THR A 397 -10.40 -4.01 5.83
N GLU A 398 -11.42 -3.48 6.52
CA GLU A 398 -11.29 -3.16 7.94
C GLU A 398 -11.36 -4.44 8.81
N GLN A 399 -12.24 -5.36 8.48
CA GLN A 399 -12.43 -6.60 9.24
C GLN A 399 -11.47 -7.74 8.87
N VAL A 400 -10.68 -7.62 7.80
CA VAL A 400 -9.70 -8.68 7.47
C VAL A 400 -8.68 -8.84 8.60
N ALA A 401 -8.44 -10.09 8.98
CA ALA A 401 -7.51 -10.51 10.02
C ALA A 401 -6.35 -11.30 9.41
N PHE A 402 -5.14 -10.78 9.54
CA PHE A 402 -3.91 -11.48 9.16
C PHE A 402 -3.21 -12.02 10.40
N CYS A 403 -2.53 -13.15 10.26
CA CYS A 403 -1.68 -13.69 11.31
C CYS A 403 -0.52 -14.47 10.69
N THR A 404 0.70 -14.22 11.13
CA THR A 404 1.88 -15.00 10.70
C THR A 404 1.79 -16.48 11.11
N ALA A 405 0.92 -16.82 12.08
CA ALA A 405 0.64 -18.21 12.46
C ALA A 405 -0.30 -18.95 11.48
N HIS A 406 -0.95 -18.25 10.57
CA HIS A 406 -1.75 -18.90 9.54
C HIS A 406 -0.81 -19.43 8.45
N ILE A 407 -0.38 -20.68 8.63
CA ILE A 407 0.46 -21.43 7.68
C ILE A 407 -0.28 -22.71 7.26
N VAL A 408 0.19 -23.32 6.19
CA VAL A 408 -0.37 -24.56 5.63
C VAL A 408 0.68 -25.67 5.64
N PRO A 409 0.30 -26.95 5.54
CA PRO A 409 1.27 -28.03 5.43
C PRO A 409 2.28 -27.79 4.33
N GLY A 410 3.56 -27.93 4.63
CA GLY A 410 4.67 -27.63 3.72
C GLY A 410 5.35 -26.28 3.96
N ILE A 411 4.77 -25.41 4.78
CA ILE A 411 5.39 -24.17 5.26
C ILE A 411 5.45 -24.25 6.78
N ASP A 412 6.60 -23.91 7.37
CA ASP A 412 6.77 -23.95 8.82
C ASP A 412 7.62 -22.79 9.33
N PHE A 413 7.65 -22.62 10.64
CA PHE A 413 8.38 -21.58 11.33
C PHE A 413 9.86 -21.91 11.47
N SER A 414 10.65 -20.87 11.60
CA SER A 414 12.03 -20.97 12.12
C SER A 414 12.08 -20.50 13.58
N ASN A 415 13.29 -20.52 14.14
CA ASN A 415 13.53 -20.03 15.50
C ASN A 415 13.78 -18.52 15.58
N ASP A 416 13.35 -17.75 14.57
CA ASP A 416 13.37 -16.27 14.58
C ASP A 416 12.58 -15.75 15.79
N PRO A 417 13.21 -15.08 16.77
CA PRO A 417 12.55 -14.66 18.00
C PRO A 417 11.51 -13.56 17.78
N LEU A 418 11.65 -12.75 16.73
CA LEU A 418 10.66 -11.74 16.38
C LEU A 418 9.44 -12.40 15.73
N LEU A 419 9.62 -13.40 14.87
CA LEU A 419 8.52 -14.18 14.28
C LEU A 419 7.70 -14.85 15.38
N ALA A 420 8.35 -15.47 16.37
CA ALA A 420 7.69 -16.12 17.48
C ALA A 420 6.75 -15.17 18.25
N GLY A 421 7.19 -13.94 18.51
CA GLY A 421 6.35 -12.91 19.15
C GLY A 421 5.19 -12.45 18.28
N ARG A 422 5.38 -12.35 16.97
CA ARG A 422 4.33 -11.99 16.01
C ARG A 422 3.21 -13.01 15.96
N ILE A 423 3.53 -14.30 16.02
CA ILE A 423 2.55 -15.40 16.07
C ILE A 423 1.54 -15.18 17.18
N HIS A 424 1.99 -14.77 18.37
CA HIS A 424 1.12 -14.53 19.52
C HIS A 424 0.31 -13.23 19.37
N SER A 425 0.97 -12.13 19.03
CA SER A 425 0.40 -10.78 19.04
C SER A 425 -0.81 -10.61 18.10
N TYR A 426 -0.76 -11.19 16.90
CA TYR A 426 -1.83 -11.02 15.90
C TYR A 426 -3.15 -11.66 16.34
N VAL A 427 -3.11 -12.83 16.95
CA VAL A 427 -4.33 -13.51 17.47
C VAL A 427 -4.92 -12.72 18.63
N ASP A 428 -4.08 -12.24 19.54
CA ASP A 428 -4.51 -11.50 20.73
C ASP A 428 -5.29 -10.22 20.35
N THR A 429 -4.74 -9.41 19.47
CA THR A 429 -5.39 -8.16 19.04
C THR A 429 -6.70 -8.40 18.27
N GLN A 430 -6.81 -9.48 17.48
CA GLN A 430 -8.02 -9.77 16.72
C GLN A 430 -9.22 -10.12 17.64
N ILE A 431 -9.00 -10.77 18.77
CA ILE A 431 -10.07 -11.06 19.72
C ILE A 431 -10.76 -9.79 20.20
N SER A 432 -9.99 -8.77 20.56
CA SER A 432 -10.54 -7.46 20.98
C SER A 432 -11.15 -6.70 19.81
N ARG A 433 -10.42 -6.60 18.69
CA ARG A 433 -10.83 -5.79 17.54
C ARG A 433 -12.09 -6.30 16.88
N LEU A 434 -12.22 -7.61 16.73
CA LEU A 434 -13.28 -8.23 15.96
C LEU A 434 -14.38 -8.88 16.82
N GLY A 435 -14.36 -8.61 18.13
CA GLY A 435 -15.46 -8.90 19.03
C GLY A 435 -15.53 -10.33 19.51
N GLY A 436 -14.44 -11.11 19.49
CA GLY A 436 -14.39 -12.43 20.09
C GLY A 436 -13.58 -13.46 19.30
N PRO A 437 -13.52 -14.71 19.81
CA PRO A 437 -12.65 -15.75 19.25
C PRO A 437 -13.12 -16.29 17.89
N ASN A 438 -14.37 -16.03 17.50
CA ASN A 438 -14.95 -16.51 16.24
C ASN A 438 -14.73 -15.55 15.06
N PHE A 439 -13.74 -14.66 15.11
CA PHE A 439 -13.44 -13.71 14.02
C PHE A 439 -13.10 -14.39 12.68
N HIS A 440 -12.70 -15.67 12.70
CA HIS A 440 -12.50 -16.48 11.50
C HIS A 440 -13.81 -16.83 10.77
N GLU A 441 -14.98 -16.65 11.39
CA GLU A 441 -16.29 -16.81 10.75
C GLU A 441 -16.76 -15.53 10.01
N ILE A 442 -16.08 -14.40 10.22
CA ILE A 442 -16.31 -13.20 9.39
C ILE A 442 -15.93 -13.56 7.93
N PRO A 443 -16.80 -13.33 6.95
CA PRO A 443 -16.64 -13.88 5.60
C PRO A 443 -15.28 -13.66 4.94
N ILE A 444 -14.69 -12.47 5.10
CA ILE A 444 -13.35 -12.18 4.53
C ILE A 444 -12.24 -13.02 5.18
N ASN A 445 -12.43 -13.50 6.41
CA ASN A 445 -11.47 -14.29 7.15
C ASN A 445 -11.71 -15.80 7.02
N ALA A 446 -12.91 -16.19 6.57
CA ALA A 446 -13.29 -17.58 6.46
C ALA A 446 -12.45 -18.30 5.40
N PRO A 447 -11.88 -19.49 5.72
CA PRO A 447 -11.20 -20.30 4.74
C PRO A 447 -12.18 -20.91 3.73
N VAL A 448 -11.69 -21.25 2.54
CA VAL A 448 -12.42 -22.07 1.57
C VAL A 448 -12.32 -23.55 1.90
N ALA A 449 -11.25 -23.94 2.58
CA ALA A 449 -11.11 -25.26 3.15
C ALA A 449 -12.15 -25.51 4.25
N GLN A 450 -12.62 -26.75 4.37
CA GLN A 450 -13.60 -27.10 5.39
C GLN A 450 -13.02 -26.95 6.79
N VAL A 451 -13.71 -26.19 7.65
CA VAL A 451 -13.38 -26.10 9.07
C VAL A 451 -14.16 -27.15 9.86
N HIS A 452 -13.43 -28.04 10.54
CA HIS A 452 -13.98 -29.01 11.45
C HIS A 452 -13.05 -29.15 12.66
N ASN A 453 -13.48 -28.62 13.79
CA ASN A 453 -12.75 -28.69 15.06
C ASN A 453 -13.73 -28.82 16.24
N ASN A 454 -13.21 -29.01 17.43
CA ASN A 454 -14.01 -29.17 18.65
C ASN A 454 -14.28 -27.83 19.36
N GLN A 455 -13.96 -26.70 18.73
CA GLN A 455 -14.27 -25.37 19.26
C GLN A 455 -15.77 -25.11 19.17
N ARG A 456 -16.35 -24.60 20.24
CA ARG A 456 -17.81 -24.38 20.35
C ARG A 456 -18.10 -23.10 21.12
N ASP A 457 -19.28 -22.54 20.84
CA ASP A 457 -19.82 -21.39 21.56
C ASP A 457 -18.97 -20.09 21.37
N GLY A 458 -19.14 -19.12 22.20
CA GLY A 458 -18.46 -17.82 22.17
C GLY A 458 -19.15 -16.77 21.31
N MET A 459 -18.79 -15.49 21.50
CA MET A 459 -19.41 -14.37 20.82
C MET A 459 -19.31 -14.52 19.30
N HIS A 460 -20.40 -14.14 18.62
CA HIS A 460 -20.54 -14.15 17.17
C HIS A 460 -20.40 -15.51 16.49
N ARG A 461 -20.56 -16.61 17.23
CA ARG A 461 -20.62 -17.95 16.64
C ARG A 461 -21.78 -18.06 15.67
N GLN A 462 -21.50 -18.38 14.39
CA GLN A 462 -22.49 -18.52 13.34
C GLN A 462 -22.64 -19.97 12.86
N ALA A 463 -21.59 -20.77 12.98
CA ALA A 463 -21.64 -22.16 12.58
C ALA A 463 -22.59 -22.97 13.48
N ILE A 464 -23.53 -23.71 12.85
CA ILE A 464 -24.45 -24.63 13.54
C ILE A 464 -23.87 -26.04 13.48
N ALA A 465 -23.03 -26.38 14.44
CA ALA A 465 -22.46 -27.74 14.55
C ALA A 465 -23.53 -28.73 14.96
N ARG A 466 -23.65 -29.84 14.21
CA ARG A 466 -24.58 -30.93 14.51
C ARG A 466 -23.91 -32.00 15.38
N GLY A 467 -24.69 -32.62 16.25
CA GLY A 467 -24.24 -33.70 17.07
C GLY A 467 -23.89 -33.30 18.51
N ARG A 468 -23.40 -34.24 19.26
CA ARG A 468 -23.13 -34.08 20.70
C ARG A 468 -21.65 -34.10 21.07
N VAL A 469 -20.79 -34.28 20.07
CA VAL A 469 -19.34 -34.40 20.29
C VAL A 469 -18.66 -33.07 19.98
N ALA A 470 -17.97 -32.52 20.96
CA ALA A 470 -17.10 -31.36 20.85
C ALA A 470 -15.84 -31.59 21.71
N TYR A 471 -15.28 -32.79 21.66
CA TYR A 471 -14.11 -33.16 22.43
C TYR A 471 -13.34 -34.31 21.76
N GLU A 472 -12.08 -34.44 22.09
CA GLU A 472 -11.17 -35.47 21.64
C GLU A 472 -10.40 -35.98 22.87
N PRO A 473 -10.17 -37.30 23.07
CA PRO A 473 -10.64 -38.43 22.24
C PRO A 473 -12.13 -38.73 22.45
N ASN A 474 -12.79 -39.24 21.41
CA ASN A 474 -14.18 -39.68 21.50
C ASN A 474 -14.41 -40.97 20.69
N SER A 475 -15.46 -41.73 21.07
CA SER A 475 -15.90 -42.92 20.35
C SER A 475 -17.29 -42.75 19.70
N LEU A 476 -17.87 -41.55 19.80
CA LEU A 476 -19.28 -41.31 19.45
C LEU A 476 -19.46 -40.67 18.08
N ALA A 477 -18.44 -40.00 17.52
CA ALA A 477 -18.50 -39.37 16.23
C ALA A 477 -17.23 -39.57 15.38
N GLY A 478 -16.11 -40.02 15.96
CA GLY A 478 -14.83 -40.13 15.27
C GLY A 478 -14.13 -38.76 15.11
N GLY A 479 -13.29 -38.63 14.09
CA GLY A 479 -12.55 -37.41 13.81
C GLY A 479 -11.17 -37.33 14.47
N CYS A 480 -10.74 -38.33 15.18
CA CYS A 480 -9.39 -38.41 15.72
C CYS A 480 -8.37 -38.44 14.58
N PRO A 481 -7.44 -37.45 14.49
CA PRO A 481 -6.46 -37.40 13.42
C PRO A 481 -5.63 -38.67 13.27
N PHE A 482 -5.25 -39.30 14.39
CA PHE A 482 -4.48 -40.54 14.42
C PHE A 482 -5.26 -41.73 13.82
N GLN A 483 -6.54 -41.86 14.15
CA GLN A 483 -7.39 -42.93 13.62
C GLN A 483 -7.83 -42.71 12.20
N ALA A 484 -7.96 -41.41 11.78
CA ALA A 484 -8.32 -41.05 10.44
C ALA A 484 -7.14 -41.14 9.45
N GLY A 485 -5.93 -41.45 9.90
CA GLY A 485 -4.74 -41.48 9.09
C GLY A 485 -4.42 -40.11 8.49
N ALA A 486 -4.59 -39.06 9.27
CA ALA A 486 -4.59 -37.69 8.77
C ALA A 486 -3.26 -37.30 8.15
N ALA A 487 -3.34 -36.86 6.90
CA ALA A 487 -2.34 -36.01 6.26
C ALA A 487 -2.65 -34.56 6.65
N GLY A 488 -1.86 -33.96 7.48
CA GLY A 488 -2.08 -32.58 7.92
C GLY A 488 -0.76 -31.97 8.35
N PHE A 489 -0.85 -30.92 9.12
CA PHE A 489 0.32 -30.34 9.75
C PHE A 489 0.84 -31.30 10.81
N SER A 490 2.10 -31.70 10.71
CA SER A 490 2.75 -32.62 11.66
C SER A 490 4.18 -32.11 11.92
N SER A 491 4.73 -32.56 13.05
CA SER A 491 6.15 -32.35 13.36
C SER A 491 7.03 -33.01 12.30
N PHE A 492 8.16 -32.40 12.01
CA PHE A 492 9.26 -32.98 11.25
C PHE A 492 10.49 -33.03 12.15
N PRO A 493 11.46 -33.93 11.88
CA PRO A 493 12.70 -33.90 12.60
C PRO A 493 13.34 -32.53 12.43
N ALA A 494 13.55 -31.84 13.53
CA ALA A 494 14.34 -30.63 13.48
C ALA A 494 15.71 -31.06 12.95
N SER A 495 16.05 -30.56 11.76
CA SER A 495 17.42 -30.60 11.34
C SER A 495 18.16 -29.75 12.35
N SER A 496 19.21 -30.27 12.80
CA SER A 496 20.00 -29.68 13.84
C SER A 496 20.70 -28.42 13.36
N PHE A 497 20.17 -27.26 13.71
CA PHE A 497 21.08 -26.19 14.02
C PHE A 497 22.10 -26.70 15.01
N ALA A 498 23.39 -26.44 14.80
CA ALA A 498 24.44 -26.79 15.74
C ALA A 498 24.09 -26.32 17.16
N GLU A 499 23.47 -25.13 17.27
CA GLU A 499 22.94 -24.58 18.51
C GLU A 499 21.81 -25.40 19.13
N GLN A 500 21.01 -26.16 18.37
CA GLN A 500 20.00 -27.06 18.92
C GLN A 500 20.59 -28.38 19.43
N ARG A 501 21.73 -28.80 18.89
CA ARG A 501 22.47 -29.97 19.41
C ARG A 501 23.13 -29.69 20.75
N GLU A 502 23.53 -28.44 20.97
CA GLU A 502 24.14 -27.98 22.22
C GLU A 502 23.14 -27.26 23.12
N ALA A 503 21.84 -27.23 22.74
CA ALA A 503 20.85 -26.49 23.49
C ALA A 503 20.85 -26.94 24.94
N SER A 504 21.48 -26.15 25.77
CA SER A 504 21.23 -26.16 27.21
C SER A 504 19.71 -25.96 27.39
N VAL A 505 19.11 -26.85 28.21
CA VAL A 505 17.72 -26.67 28.62
C VAL A 505 17.54 -25.52 29.63
N ASP A 506 18.62 -24.78 29.90
CA ASP A 506 18.59 -23.63 30.80
C ASP A 506 17.75 -22.49 30.21
N LYS A 507 16.92 -21.93 31.05
CA LYS A 507 16.11 -20.76 30.69
C LYS A 507 16.99 -19.51 30.82
N VAL A 508 17.30 -18.87 29.69
CA VAL A 508 18.16 -17.68 29.65
C VAL A 508 17.44 -16.49 29.03
N ARG A 509 17.86 -15.28 29.40
CA ARG A 509 17.52 -14.03 28.69
C ARG A 509 18.79 -13.52 28.01
N GLY A 510 18.84 -13.62 26.70
CA GLY A 510 20.01 -13.26 25.92
C GLY A 510 19.75 -13.41 24.43
N LYS A 511 20.76 -13.11 23.63
CA LYS A 511 20.74 -13.20 22.15
C LYS A 511 21.97 -14.01 21.71
N PRO A 512 21.92 -14.68 20.55
CA PRO A 512 23.10 -15.27 19.94
C PRO A 512 24.20 -14.22 19.70
N GLU A 513 25.47 -14.61 19.76
CA GLU A 513 26.59 -13.68 19.60
C GLU A 513 26.56 -12.93 18.27
N ARG A 514 26.20 -13.59 17.15
CA ARG A 514 26.08 -12.98 15.82
C ARG A 514 25.04 -11.84 15.76
N PHE A 515 24.05 -11.82 16.67
CA PHE A 515 23.08 -10.72 16.77
C PHE A 515 23.71 -9.39 17.26
N ALA A 516 24.91 -9.44 17.83
CA ALA A 516 25.63 -8.26 18.31
C ALA A 516 26.33 -7.46 17.19
N GLU A 517 26.38 -8.00 15.97
CA GLU A 517 26.81 -7.25 14.80
C GLU A 517 25.66 -6.39 14.27
N HIS A 518 25.78 -5.04 14.33
CA HIS A 518 24.68 -4.12 14.04
C HIS A 518 24.91 -3.25 12.80
N TYR A 519 26.12 -3.20 12.25
CA TYR A 519 26.49 -2.17 11.29
C TYR A 519 26.90 -2.68 9.91
N ALA A 520 27.41 -3.92 9.79
CA ALA A 520 27.94 -4.42 8.52
C ALA A 520 26.93 -4.35 7.38
N GLN A 521 25.69 -4.76 7.61
CA GLN A 521 24.65 -4.69 6.57
C GLN A 521 24.07 -3.28 6.37
N ALA A 522 24.14 -2.40 7.37
CA ALA A 522 23.84 -0.99 7.17
C ALA A 522 24.90 -0.34 6.27
N THR A 523 26.17 -0.69 6.44
CA THR A 523 27.27 -0.27 5.55
C THR A 523 27.08 -0.84 4.15
N LEU A 524 26.78 -2.13 4.02
CA LEU A 524 26.46 -2.76 2.73
C LEU A 524 25.34 -2.01 2.01
N PHE A 525 24.24 -1.71 2.71
CA PHE A 525 23.12 -0.97 2.13
C PHE A 525 23.56 0.41 1.63
N TRP A 526 24.30 1.17 2.45
CA TRP A 526 24.83 2.49 2.08
C TRP A 526 25.75 2.44 0.85
N GLN A 527 26.69 1.51 0.82
CA GLN A 527 27.64 1.36 -0.30
C GLN A 527 26.93 0.99 -1.60
N SER A 528 25.85 0.23 -1.49
CA SER A 528 25.06 -0.26 -2.65
C SER A 528 24.11 0.80 -3.26
N GLN A 529 23.98 1.97 -2.64
CA GLN A 529 23.13 3.03 -3.17
C GLN A 529 23.88 3.87 -4.23
N SER A 530 23.14 4.33 -5.25
CA SER A 530 23.65 5.34 -6.18
C SER A 530 23.91 6.67 -5.46
N GLU A 531 24.68 7.56 -6.08
CA GLU A 531 25.01 8.86 -5.49
C GLU A 531 23.76 9.70 -5.19
N ILE A 532 22.73 9.63 -6.05
CA ILE A 532 21.48 10.34 -5.82
C ILE A 532 20.68 9.74 -4.65
N GLU A 533 20.66 8.42 -4.52
CA GLU A 533 20.00 7.75 -3.39
C GLU A 533 20.73 8.06 -2.07
N LYS A 534 22.05 8.11 -2.07
CA LYS A 534 22.86 8.55 -0.91
C LYS A 534 22.50 9.99 -0.50
N GLN A 535 22.38 10.91 -1.46
CA GLN A 535 21.96 12.28 -1.20
C GLN A 535 20.54 12.33 -0.60
N HIS A 536 19.61 11.54 -1.11
CA HIS A 536 18.24 11.44 -0.56
C HIS A 536 18.27 10.95 0.89
N ILE A 537 19.07 9.95 1.20
CA ILE A 537 19.25 9.45 2.58
C ILE A 537 19.79 10.56 3.49
N VAL A 538 20.84 11.27 3.07
CA VAL A 538 21.40 12.40 3.84
C VAL A 538 20.36 13.48 4.11
N ARG A 539 19.61 13.89 3.07
CA ARG A 539 18.55 14.90 3.18
C ARG A 539 17.42 14.44 4.11
N ALA A 540 17.07 13.15 4.07
CA ALA A 540 16.07 12.58 4.95
C ALA A 540 16.51 12.62 6.42
N PHE A 541 17.72 12.20 6.73
CA PHE A 541 18.28 12.33 8.09
C PHE A 541 18.31 13.79 8.55
N ARG A 542 18.76 14.72 7.70
CA ARG A 542 18.78 16.15 8.03
C ARG A 542 17.38 16.68 8.34
N PHE A 543 16.40 16.37 7.49
CA PHE A 543 15.01 16.79 7.67
C PHE A 543 14.43 16.28 8.99
N GLU A 544 14.53 14.98 9.24
CA GLU A 544 14.00 14.36 10.44
C GLU A 544 14.68 14.87 11.72
N LEU A 545 16.01 14.90 11.74
CA LEU A 545 16.80 15.31 12.90
C LEU A 545 16.72 16.82 13.19
N THR A 546 16.43 17.65 12.19
CA THR A 546 16.20 19.07 12.40
C THR A 546 15.00 19.32 13.34
N LYS A 547 14.01 18.44 13.35
CA LYS A 547 12.82 18.52 14.19
C LYS A 547 13.03 17.96 15.61
N VAL A 548 14.10 17.21 15.84
CA VAL A 548 14.45 16.72 17.17
C VAL A 548 14.93 17.90 18.03
N GLN A 549 14.33 18.11 19.17
CA GLN A 549 14.62 19.27 20.05
C GLN A 549 15.85 19.03 20.93
N VAL A 550 16.09 17.78 21.35
CA VAL A 550 17.17 17.42 22.25
C VAL A 550 18.49 17.22 21.47
N THR A 551 19.41 18.18 21.55
CA THR A 551 20.69 18.15 20.81
C THR A 551 21.52 16.90 21.12
N ALA A 552 21.48 16.38 22.34
CA ALA A 552 22.20 15.17 22.71
C ALA A 552 21.72 13.94 21.92
N VAL A 553 20.44 13.86 21.59
CA VAL A 553 19.87 12.79 20.74
C VAL A 553 20.42 12.93 19.33
N ARG A 554 20.41 14.13 18.73
CA ARG A 554 21.00 14.37 17.39
C ARG A 554 22.47 13.93 17.34
N ARG A 555 23.27 14.33 18.34
CA ARG A 555 24.69 13.96 18.42
C ARG A 555 24.89 12.45 18.51
N ARG A 556 24.06 11.76 19.29
CA ARG A 556 24.11 10.29 19.44
C ARG A 556 23.77 9.57 18.13
N VAL A 557 22.78 10.07 17.38
CA VAL A 557 22.44 9.54 16.04
C VAL A 557 23.60 9.71 15.08
N VAL A 558 24.23 10.89 15.01
CA VAL A 558 25.40 11.12 14.15
C VAL A 558 26.56 10.22 14.56
N ALA A 559 26.81 10.04 15.87
CA ALA A 559 27.80 9.11 16.38
C ALA A 559 27.54 7.65 15.97
N GLN A 560 26.27 7.25 15.89
CA GLN A 560 25.84 5.94 15.39
C GLN A 560 26.12 5.78 13.89
N LEU A 561 25.83 6.82 13.08
CA LEU A 561 26.06 6.82 11.63
C LEU A 561 27.53 6.70 11.27
N ARG A 562 28.46 7.16 12.12
CA ARG A 562 29.90 6.96 11.92
C ARG A 562 30.32 5.48 11.90
N ASN A 563 29.55 4.61 12.51
CA ASN A 563 29.78 3.17 12.42
C ASN A 563 29.29 2.56 11.08
N VAL A 564 28.54 3.32 10.30
CA VAL A 564 28.08 2.93 8.96
C VAL A 564 29.04 3.47 7.90
N ALA A 565 29.17 4.81 7.84
CA ALA A 565 30.07 5.50 6.91
C ALA A 565 30.40 6.89 7.45
N GLU A 566 31.69 7.27 7.38
CA GLU A 566 32.16 8.56 7.86
C GLU A 566 31.60 9.72 7.03
N GLU A 567 31.55 9.56 5.71
CA GLU A 567 30.98 10.55 4.79
C GLU A 567 29.49 10.79 5.03
N LEU A 568 28.69 9.75 5.36
CA LEU A 568 27.27 9.88 5.73
C LEU A 568 27.14 10.72 7.01
N ALA A 569 27.90 10.36 8.04
CA ALA A 569 27.86 11.05 9.33
C ALA A 569 28.27 12.52 9.19
N GLN A 570 29.34 12.80 8.42
CA GLN A 570 29.80 14.17 8.16
C GLN A 570 28.74 15.00 7.42
N ALA A 571 28.16 14.47 6.33
CA ALA A 571 27.17 15.18 5.55
C ALA A 571 25.90 15.50 6.37
N VAL A 572 25.48 14.59 7.26
CA VAL A 572 24.36 14.83 8.17
C VAL A 572 24.74 15.86 9.23
N ALA A 573 25.93 15.77 9.83
CA ALA A 573 26.43 16.72 10.82
C ALA A 573 26.52 18.15 10.28
N ASP A 574 27.08 18.31 9.07
CA ASP A 574 27.17 19.60 8.37
C ASP A 574 25.79 20.23 8.18
N GLY A 575 24.83 19.45 7.71
CA GLY A 575 23.45 19.89 7.52
C GLY A 575 22.70 20.24 8.81
N LEU A 576 23.17 19.72 9.97
CA LEU A 576 22.67 20.06 11.30
C LEU A 576 23.46 21.18 11.98
N GLY A 577 24.46 21.74 11.31
CA GLY A 577 25.32 22.81 11.84
C GLY A 577 26.21 22.38 13.00
N MET A 578 26.62 21.10 13.05
CA MET A 578 27.54 20.62 14.08
C MET A 578 28.96 21.06 13.76
N THR A 579 29.61 21.72 14.70
CA THR A 579 31.01 22.21 14.55
C THR A 579 32.03 21.10 14.76
N GLU A 580 31.66 20.05 15.43
CA GLU A 580 32.50 18.90 15.73
C GLU A 580 31.73 17.60 15.51
N LEU A 581 32.35 16.67 14.81
CA LEU A 581 31.80 15.33 14.63
C LEU A 581 31.94 14.55 15.94
N PRO A 582 30.86 14.00 16.51
CA PRO A 582 30.94 13.24 17.76
C PRO A 582 31.72 11.93 17.56
N GLU A 583 32.38 11.45 18.62
CA GLU A 583 33.02 10.13 18.57
C GLU A 583 32.02 9.03 18.22
N PRO A 584 32.41 7.99 17.45
CA PRO A 584 31.50 6.90 17.11
C PRO A 584 31.04 6.16 18.36
N LEU A 585 29.79 5.65 18.31
CA LEU A 585 29.31 4.80 19.41
C LEU A 585 30.16 3.53 19.52
N PRO A 586 30.40 3.05 20.75
CA PRO A 586 31.07 1.78 20.95
C PRO A 586 30.35 0.63 20.24
N ARG A 587 31.10 -0.21 19.54
CA ARG A 587 30.54 -1.45 18.97
C ARG A 587 30.46 -2.52 20.05
N MET A 588 29.44 -3.40 19.97
CA MET A 588 29.28 -4.51 20.89
C MET A 588 30.34 -5.61 20.65
N LEU A 589 30.68 -5.83 19.36
CA LEU A 589 31.77 -6.72 18.98
C LEU A 589 33.03 -5.88 18.66
N GLN A 590 34.18 -6.28 19.20
CA GLN A 590 35.46 -5.65 18.91
C GLN A 590 36.00 -6.07 17.55
N GLU A 591 35.78 -7.33 17.20
CA GLU A 591 36.15 -7.89 15.89
C GLU A 591 34.86 -8.41 15.22
N THR A 592 34.67 -8.03 13.97
CA THR A 592 33.56 -8.51 13.12
C THR A 592 34.16 -9.32 11.97
N ALA A 593 33.48 -10.40 11.60
CA ALA A 593 33.80 -11.12 10.37
C ALA A 593 33.70 -10.16 9.17
N PRO A 594 34.57 -10.24 8.16
CA PRO A 594 34.41 -9.45 6.96
C PRO A 594 33.06 -9.85 6.28
N PRO A 595 32.35 -8.89 5.67
CA PRO A 595 31.16 -9.19 4.91
C PRO A 595 31.50 -10.06 3.69
N GLU A 596 30.57 -10.91 3.25
CA GLU A 596 30.74 -11.77 2.07
C GLU A 596 30.87 -10.96 0.78
N ILE A 597 30.22 -9.78 0.76
CA ILE A 597 30.26 -8.83 -0.36
C ILE A 597 30.29 -7.39 0.20
N GLU A 598 30.93 -6.49 -0.52
CA GLU A 598 31.04 -5.09 -0.15
C GLU A 598 29.88 -4.24 -0.72
N GLU A 599 29.34 -4.64 -1.86
CA GLU A 599 28.23 -3.97 -2.55
C GLU A 599 27.25 -5.00 -3.12
N SER A 600 25.96 -4.67 -3.09
CA SER A 600 24.87 -5.43 -3.71
C SER A 600 24.00 -4.49 -4.54
N PRO A 601 24.24 -4.40 -5.87
CA PRO A 601 23.49 -3.50 -6.74
C PRO A 601 21.97 -3.70 -6.69
N SER A 602 21.52 -4.91 -6.32
CA SER A 602 20.10 -5.24 -6.18
C SER A 602 19.40 -4.46 -5.04
N LEU A 603 20.17 -3.87 -4.12
CA LEU A 603 19.64 -3.05 -3.01
C LEU A 603 19.27 -1.63 -3.44
N SER A 604 19.82 -1.11 -4.54
CA SER A 604 19.40 0.15 -5.12
C SER A 604 17.94 0.03 -5.63
N LEU A 605 17.13 1.04 -5.33
CA LEU A 605 15.76 1.12 -5.85
C LEU A 605 15.77 1.20 -7.39
N LEU A 606 16.76 1.89 -7.96
CA LEU A 606 16.92 2.10 -9.39
C LEU A 606 17.31 0.85 -10.18
N SER A 607 17.72 -0.23 -9.50
CA SER A 607 18.08 -1.51 -10.14
C SER A 607 16.88 -2.27 -10.74
N ARG A 608 15.65 -1.86 -10.41
CA ARG A 608 14.42 -2.57 -10.79
C ARG A 608 13.42 -1.63 -11.47
N PRO A 609 13.73 -1.15 -12.69
CA PRO A 609 12.86 -0.22 -13.39
C PRO A 609 11.52 -0.84 -13.82
N GLY A 610 11.38 -2.18 -13.82
CA GLY A 610 10.19 -2.90 -14.25
C GLY A 610 10.03 -2.99 -15.76
N GLU A 611 8.80 -3.22 -16.21
CA GLU A 611 8.45 -3.23 -17.62
C GLU A 611 8.66 -1.84 -18.23
N VAL A 612 9.31 -1.81 -19.39
CA VAL A 612 9.52 -0.55 -20.13
C VAL A 612 8.20 -0.06 -20.68
N GLY A 613 7.82 1.17 -20.34
CA GLY A 613 6.60 1.78 -20.85
C GLY A 613 6.06 2.91 -19.97
N ILE A 614 4.96 3.50 -20.43
CA ILE A 614 4.29 4.62 -19.76
C ILE A 614 2.91 4.23 -19.19
N ARG A 615 2.62 2.95 -19.16
CA ARG A 615 1.35 2.43 -18.66
C ARG A 615 1.07 2.97 -17.26
N THR A 616 -0.17 3.45 -17.05
CA THR A 616 -0.67 4.05 -15.80
C THR A 616 -0.07 5.41 -15.40
N ARG A 617 0.87 5.98 -16.20
CA ARG A 617 1.42 7.32 -15.92
C ARG A 617 0.34 8.38 -16.15
N ARG A 618 0.18 9.27 -15.18
CA ARG A 618 -0.78 10.39 -15.26
C ARG A 618 -0.11 11.58 -15.93
N VAL A 619 -0.65 12.04 -17.05
CA VAL A 619 -0.07 13.14 -17.83
C VAL A 619 -1.04 14.32 -17.90
N ALA A 620 -0.62 15.49 -17.44
CA ALA A 620 -1.37 16.72 -17.56
C ALA A 620 -1.12 17.37 -18.93
N LEU A 621 -2.15 17.48 -19.76
CA LEU A 621 -2.14 18.27 -21.00
C LEU A 621 -2.70 19.64 -20.67
N LEU A 622 -1.82 20.66 -20.55
CA LEU A 622 -2.23 22.00 -20.16
C LEU A 622 -2.92 22.73 -21.33
N VAL A 623 -4.16 23.15 -21.12
CA VAL A 623 -5.01 23.79 -22.14
C VAL A 623 -5.60 25.11 -21.66
N ALA A 624 -5.75 26.03 -22.60
CA ALA A 624 -6.50 27.30 -22.45
C ALA A 624 -7.04 27.71 -23.82
N ASP A 625 -7.90 28.73 -23.87
CA ASP A 625 -8.44 29.26 -25.15
C ASP A 625 -7.31 29.62 -26.13
N GLY A 626 -7.48 29.20 -27.37
CA GLY A 626 -6.48 29.38 -28.41
C GLY A 626 -5.38 28.32 -28.43
N VAL A 627 -5.57 27.16 -27.79
CA VAL A 627 -4.66 26.01 -27.87
C VAL A 627 -4.74 25.33 -29.24
N ASP A 628 -3.64 24.71 -29.71
CA ASP A 628 -3.66 23.81 -30.88
C ASP A 628 -4.48 22.53 -30.53
N GLY A 629 -5.73 22.50 -30.95
CA GLY A 629 -6.66 21.39 -30.69
C GLY A 629 -6.23 20.10 -31.36
N THR A 630 -5.62 20.14 -32.55
CA THR A 630 -5.15 18.94 -33.24
C THR A 630 -4.02 18.28 -32.46
N ALA A 631 -3.02 19.05 -32.04
CA ALA A 631 -1.92 18.55 -31.24
C ALA A 631 -2.41 18.01 -29.89
N ALA A 632 -3.38 18.70 -29.26
CA ALA A 632 -3.99 18.26 -28.00
C ALA A 632 -4.65 16.88 -28.11
N LEU A 633 -5.50 16.68 -29.11
CA LEU A 633 -6.23 15.43 -29.31
C LEU A 633 -5.31 14.28 -29.75
N GLU A 634 -4.36 14.54 -30.66
CA GLU A 634 -3.40 13.51 -31.09
C GLU A 634 -2.47 13.08 -29.96
N MET A 635 -1.99 14.01 -29.12
CA MET A 635 -1.20 13.71 -27.92
C MET A 635 -2.00 12.86 -26.94
N HIS A 636 -3.24 13.26 -26.64
CA HIS A 636 -4.13 12.51 -25.76
C HIS A 636 -4.34 11.07 -26.28
N GLN A 637 -4.63 10.92 -27.57
CA GLN A 637 -4.86 9.62 -28.19
C GLN A 637 -3.60 8.74 -28.18
N ALA A 638 -2.44 9.33 -28.49
CA ALA A 638 -1.17 8.59 -28.54
C ALA A 638 -0.76 8.07 -27.15
N LEU A 639 -0.90 8.89 -26.12
CA LEU A 639 -0.59 8.52 -24.75
C LEU A 639 -1.59 7.47 -24.20
N SER A 640 -2.88 7.67 -24.43
CA SER A 640 -3.92 6.69 -24.05
C SER A 640 -3.73 5.35 -24.73
N GLY A 641 -3.32 5.36 -26.02
CA GLY A 641 -3.02 4.16 -26.81
C GLY A 641 -1.88 3.31 -26.24
N GLN A 642 -0.99 3.92 -25.44
CA GLN A 642 0.11 3.26 -24.75
C GLN A 642 -0.18 2.99 -23.26
N GLY A 643 -1.44 3.18 -22.84
CA GLY A 643 -1.90 2.89 -21.48
C GLY A 643 -1.59 3.98 -20.43
N ALA A 644 -1.11 5.15 -20.85
CA ALA A 644 -1.02 6.29 -19.95
C ALA A 644 -2.42 6.89 -19.68
N VAL A 645 -2.53 7.75 -18.69
CA VAL A 645 -3.76 8.43 -18.27
C VAL A 645 -3.62 9.95 -18.51
N PRO A 646 -3.69 10.42 -19.76
CA PRO A 646 -3.69 11.84 -20.05
C PRO A 646 -5.02 12.48 -19.64
N ARG A 647 -4.96 13.75 -19.23
CA ARG A 647 -6.15 14.58 -18.96
C ARG A 647 -5.91 15.99 -19.45
N PHE A 648 -6.96 16.62 -19.96
CA PHE A 648 -6.95 18.06 -20.26
C PHE A 648 -7.11 18.87 -18.98
N VAL A 649 -6.06 19.62 -18.65
CA VAL A 649 -5.97 20.42 -17.43
C VAL A 649 -6.01 21.88 -17.79
N GLY A 650 -7.04 22.59 -17.35
CA GLY A 650 -7.23 24.01 -17.62
C GLY A 650 -7.18 24.87 -16.35
N VAL A 651 -7.19 26.18 -16.53
CA VAL A 651 -7.26 27.13 -15.41
C VAL A 651 -8.61 27.01 -14.69
N LEU A 652 -9.69 26.83 -15.46
CA LEU A 652 -11.06 26.63 -14.95
C LEU A 652 -11.68 25.42 -15.63
N MET A 653 -12.74 24.89 -15.04
CA MET A 653 -13.58 23.86 -15.66
C MET A 653 -14.40 24.45 -16.80
N GLY A 654 -14.85 23.60 -17.72
CA GLY A 654 -15.66 23.96 -18.89
C GLY A 654 -14.94 23.66 -20.19
N GLN A 655 -15.42 24.26 -21.26
CA GLN A 655 -14.87 24.05 -22.60
C GLN A 655 -13.91 25.21 -22.96
N VAL A 656 -12.73 24.86 -23.45
CA VAL A 656 -11.79 25.79 -24.07
C VAL A 656 -11.92 25.72 -25.59
N GLU A 657 -11.83 26.86 -26.28
CA GLU A 657 -11.92 26.94 -27.71
C GLU A 657 -10.53 26.89 -28.36
N SER A 658 -10.29 25.89 -29.22
CA SER A 658 -9.01 25.74 -29.91
C SER A 658 -8.87 26.76 -31.06
N VAL A 659 -7.65 26.94 -31.57
CA VAL A 659 -7.39 27.78 -32.77
C VAL A 659 -8.18 27.31 -34.00
N ASN A 660 -8.58 26.05 -34.05
CA ASN A 660 -9.32 25.44 -35.15
C ASN A 660 -10.85 25.54 -34.95
N GLY A 661 -11.32 26.12 -33.84
CA GLY A 661 -12.74 26.23 -33.48
C GLY A 661 -13.34 24.94 -32.91
N GLU A 662 -12.52 23.93 -32.59
CA GLU A 662 -12.93 22.73 -31.86
C GLU A 662 -12.95 23.03 -30.37
N GLY A 663 -14.02 22.64 -29.69
CA GLY A 663 -14.08 22.73 -28.23
C GLY A 663 -13.41 21.54 -27.56
N ILE A 664 -12.52 21.81 -26.59
CA ILE A 664 -11.90 20.82 -25.75
C ILE A 664 -12.47 20.95 -24.34
N GLU A 665 -13.08 19.88 -23.84
CA GLU A 665 -13.59 19.81 -22.47
C GLU A 665 -12.43 19.72 -21.48
N VAL A 666 -12.36 20.65 -20.53
CA VAL A 666 -11.41 20.60 -19.43
C VAL A 666 -11.87 19.57 -18.43
N GLU A 667 -11.10 18.50 -18.28
CA GLU A 667 -11.43 17.37 -17.39
C GLU A 667 -11.09 17.69 -15.93
N VAL A 668 -10.07 18.52 -15.69
CA VAL A 668 -9.58 18.86 -14.34
C VAL A 668 -9.04 20.30 -14.35
N SER A 669 -9.33 21.06 -13.29
CA SER A 669 -8.74 22.40 -13.13
C SER A 669 -7.39 22.33 -12.42
N LEU A 670 -6.50 23.29 -12.74
CA LEU A 670 -5.22 23.48 -12.02
C LEU A 670 -5.43 23.67 -10.51
N GLU A 671 -6.56 24.26 -10.11
CA GLU A 671 -6.93 24.45 -8.72
C GLU A 671 -7.17 23.12 -7.99
N ALA A 672 -7.84 22.17 -8.67
CA ALA A 672 -8.22 20.87 -8.08
C ALA A 672 -7.11 19.82 -8.18
N ALA A 673 -6.19 19.95 -9.13
CA ALA A 673 -5.16 18.95 -9.39
C ALA A 673 -3.77 19.60 -9.55
N PRO A 674 -3.12 19.95 -8.45
CA PRO A 674 -1.76 20.50 -8.48
C PRO A 674 -0.76 19.50 -9.06
N SER A 675 0.40 20.01 -9.44
CA SER A 675 1.50 19.28 -10.09
C SER A 675 1.84 17.93 -9.47
N VAL A 676 1.77 17.83 -8.16
CA VAL A 676 2.15 16.60 -7.41
C VAL A 676 1.29 15.39 -7.73
N LEU A 677 0.09 15.59 -8.27
CA LEU A 677 -0.82 14.49 -8.66
C LEU A 677 -0.53 13.93 -10.06
N TRP A 678 0.47 14.45 -10.76
CA TRP A 678 0.82 14.09 -12.14
C TRP A 678 2.25 13.55 -12.23
N ASP A 679 2.48 12.61 -13.15
CA ASP A 679 3.82 12.05 -13.42
C ASP A 679 4.58 12.86 -14.47
N ALA A 680 3.87 13.60 -15.33
CA ALA A 680 4.44 14.45 -16.37
C ALA A 680 3.44 15.51 -16.81
N CYS A 681 3.91 16.49 -17.57
CA CYS A 681 3.03 17.46 -18.22
C CYS A 681 3.47 17.81 -19.64
N VAL A 682 2.50 18.29 -20.44
CA VAL A 682 2.69 18.83 -21.78
C VAL A 682 2.08 20.23 -21.83
N ILE A 683 2.86 21.19 -22.27
CA ILE A 683 2.43 22.56 -22.60
C ILE A 683 2.24 22.60 -24.12
N LEU A 684 1.00 22.68 -24.53
CA LEU A 684 0.64 22.69 -25.95
C LEU A 684 0.90 24.02 -26.62
N ASP A 685 1.03 24.03 -27.96
CA ASP A 685 1.18 25.25 -28.75
C ASP A 685 -0.12 26.05 -28.76
N GLY A 686 0.02 27.36 -28.98
CA GLY A 686 -1.06 28.32 -29.11
C GLY A 686 -0.74 29.64 -28.40
N GLU A 687 -0.64 30.73 -29.12
CA GLU A 687 -0.17 32.05 -28.61
C GLU A 687 -1.07 32.54 -27.46
N ALA A 688 -2.40 32.49 -27.63
CA ALA A 688 -3.35 32.93 -26.62
C ALA A 688 -3.35 31.98 -25.38
N ALA A 689 -3.30 30.68 -25.62
CA ALA A 689 -3.21 29.68 -24.54
C ALA A 689 -1.93 29.86 -23.73
N SER A 690 -0.79 29.99 -24.39
CA SER A 690 0.51 30.22 -23.74
C SER A 690 0.53 31.52 -22.93
N SER A 691 -0.06 32.61 -23.46
CA SER A 691 -0.19 33.90 -22.76
C SER A 691 -1.06 33.74 -21.47
N THR A 692 -2.16 33.02 -21.57
CA THR A 692 -3.04 32.75 -20.42
C THR A 692 -2.33 31.93 -19.34
N LEU A 693 -1.66 30.86 -19.72
CA LEU A 693 -0.90 30.02 -18.81
C LEU A 693 0.29 30.76 -18.18
N ALA A 694 1.03 31.54 -18.95
CA ALA A 694 2.15 32.39 -18.48
C ALA A 694 1.72 33.47 -17.48
N SER A 695 0.44 33.88 -17.53
CA SER A 695 -0.15 34.85 -16.59
C SER A 695 -0.78 34.20 -15.37
N SER A 696 -0.90 32.87 -15.34
CA SER A 696 -1.50 32.09 -14.22
C SER A 696 -0.43 31.72 -13.21
N GLY A 697 -0.52 32.25 -11.99
CA GLY A 697 0.36 31.84 -10.89
C GLY A 697 0.31 30.34 -10.61
N GLN A 698 -0.86 29.72 -10.72
CA GLN A 698 -1.05 28.27 -10.53
C GLN A 698 -0.33 27.47 -11.63
N ALA A 699 -0.39 27.90 -12.90
CA ALA A 699 0.33 27.20 -13.98
C ALA A 699 1.84 27.33 -13.82
N LEU A 700 2.34 28.49 -13.42
CA LEU A 700 3.77 28.71 -13.16
C LEU A 700 4.27 27.89 -11.97
N GLU A 701 3.50 27.83 -10.88
CA GLU A 701 3.81 26.97 -9.72
C GLU A 701 3.77 25.49 -10.11
N PHE A 702 2.77 25.09 -10.90
CA PHE A 702 2.66 23.73 -11.42
C PHE A 702 3.94 23.31 -12.16
N LEU A 703 4.46 24.14 -13.06
CA LEU A 703 5.66 23.84 -13.83
C LEU A 703 6.93 23.82 -12.97
N LYS A 704 7.05 24.75 -12.00
CA LYS A 704 8.16 24.73 -11.04
C LYS A 704 8.19 23.43 -10.23
N ASP A 705 7.03 22.96 -9.77
CA ASP A 705 6.93 21.72 -9.05
C ASP A 705 7.20 20.49 -9.94
N GLN A 706 6.75 20.48 -11.21
CA GLN A 706 7.10 19.43 -12.16
C GLN A 706 8.63 19.31 -12.31
N TYR A 707 9.30 20.47 -12.47
CA TYR A 707 10.75 20.53 -12.60
C TYR A 707 11.46 20.08 -11.33
N ARG A 708 11.09 20.67 -10.16
CA ARG A 708 11.66 20.35 -8.85
C ARG A 708 11.51 18.88 -8.47
N HIS A 709 10.40 18.25 -8.89
CA HIS A 709 10.13 16.85 -8.63
C HIS A 709 10.69 15.93 -9.73
N CYS A 710 11.60 16.43 -10.57
CA CYS A 710 12.32 15.67 -11.58
C CYS A 710 11.41 14.97 -12.61
N LYS A 711 10.22 15.51 -12.88
CA LYS A 711 9.22 14.92 -13.79
C LYS A 711 9.47 15.37 -15.24
N THR A 712 9.00 14.56 -16.19
CA THR A 712 9.10 14.89 -17.61
C THR A 712 8.18 16.05 -17.99
N ILE A 713 8.72 17.02 -18.71
CA ILE A 713 8.01 18.20 -19.20
C ILE A 713 8.24 18.32 -20.71
N LEU A 714 7.16 18.48 -21.48
CA LEU A 714 7.22 18.80 -22.90
C LEU A 714 6.58 20.14 -23.15
N ALA A 715 7.25 21.02 -23.92
CA ALA A 715 6.69 22.26 -24.42
C ALA A 715 6.73 22.27 -25.94
N LEU A 716 5.58 22.59 -26.56
CA LEU A 716 5.43 22.71 -28.00
C LEU A 716 5.25 24.16 -28.41
N GLY A 717 5.99 24.61 -29.44
CA GLY A 717 5.87 25.95 -30.04
C GLY A 717 5.93 27.09 -29.01
N THR A 718 4.88 27.89 -28.96
CA THR A 718 4.75 29.03 -28.03
C THR A 718 4.67 28.60 -26.55
N GLY A 719 4.37 27.33 -26.26
CA GLY A 719 4.42 26.78 -24.91
C GLY A 719 5.77 26.91 -24.21
N ALA A 720 6.86 27.06 -24.99
CA ALA A 720 8.19 27.36 -24.47
C ALA A 720 8.25 28.68 -23.68
N SER A 721 7.42 29.68 -24.03
CA SER A 721 7.35 30.97 -23.31
C SER A 721 6.80 30.82 -21.89
N VAL A 722 5.97 29.78 -21.63
CA VAL A 722 5.44 29.51 -20.29
C VAL A 722 6.56 28.97 -19.39
N LEU A 723 7.48 28.15 -19.93
CA LEU A 723 8.68 27.70 -19.20
C LEU A 723 9.57 28.90 -18.81
N GLU A 724 9.78 29.83 -19.74
CA GLU A 724 10.56 31.05 -19.47
C GLU A 724 9.88 31.94 -18.41
N ALA A 725 8.55 32.06 -18.45
CA ALA A 725 7.78 32.79 -17.44
C ALA A 725 7.87 32.10 -16.07
N ALA A 726 7.95 30.77 -16.03
CA ALA A 726 8.18 29.99 -14.79
C ALA A 726 9.65 30.07 -14.31
N GLY A 727 10.56 30.62 -15.10
CA GLY A 727 11.98 30.72 -14.77
C GLY A 727 12.74 29.40 -14.88
N LEU A 728 12.25 28.48 -15.72
CA LEU A 728 12.90 27.18 -15.93
C LEU A 728 13.98 27.30 -17.00
N ALA A 729 15.20 26.92 -16.65
CA ALA A 729 16.31 26.85 -17.60
C ALA A 729 16.19 25.59 -18.47
N ARG A 730 16.65 25.70 -19.71
CA ARG A 730 16.68 24.56 -20.66
C ARG A 730 17.88 23.64 -20.46
N GLU A 731 18.85 24.09 -19.72
CA GLU A 731 20.11 23.39 -19.44
C GLU A 731 20.20 23.11 -17.93
N LEU A 732 20.83 22.00 -17.61
CA LEU A 732 21.16 21.65 -16.25
C LEU A 732 22.22 22.62 -15.69
N PRO A 733 22.45 22.68 -14.36
CA PRO A 733 23.41 23.58 -13.74
C PRO A 733 24.85 23.41 -14.24
N ASP A 734 25.21 22.25 -14.78
CA ASP A 734 26.51 21.96 -15.38
C ASP A 734 26.62 22.36 -16.87
N GLY A 735 25.55 22.92 -17.45
CA GLY A 735 25.48 23.33 -18.86
C GLY A 735 25.13 22.19 -19.83
N SER A 736 24.85 20.99 -19.33
CA SER A 736 24.38 19.89 -20.17
C SER A 736 22.88 20.02 -20.49
N SER A 737 22.42 19.34 -21.54
CA SER A 737 21.01 19.28 -21.89
C SER A 737 20.22 18.52 -20.84
N ASP A 738 19.05 19.05 -20.46
CA ASP A 738 18.13 18.39 -19.53
C ASP A 738 17.30 17.29 -20.27
N PRO A 739 17.52 15.99 -19.97
CA PRO A 739 16.85 14.90 -20.68
C PRO A 739 15.35 14.80 -20.39
N GLY A 740 14.86 15.48 -19.37
CA GLY A 740 13.44 15.49 -18.99
C GLY A 740 12.71 16.76 -19.37
N LEU A 741 13.36 17.77 -19.97
CA LEU A 741 12.77 19.01 -20.40
C LEU A 741 12.86 19.12 -21.92
N LEU A 742 11.82 18.70 -22.61
CA LEU A 742 11.75 18.65 -24.06
C LEU A 742 11.09 19.90 -24.60
N VAL A 743 11.72 20.54 -25.58
CA VAL A 743 11.19 21.75 -26.24
C VAL A 743 11.23 21.53 -27.75
N HIS A 744 10.08 21.58 -28.39
CA HIS A 744 9.93 21.38 -29.82
C HIS A 744 9.25 22.56 -30.49
N GLU A 745 9.50 22.73 -31.78
CA GLU A 745 8.91 23.83 -32.60
C GLU A 745 7.40 23.59 -32.80
N ALA A 746 6.71 24.65 -33.20
CA ALA A 746 5.29 24.60 -33.56
C ALA A 746 5.04 23.57 -34.68
N GLY A 747 3.96 22.79 -34.55
CA GLY A 747 3.57 21.79 -35.54
C GLY A 747 4.41 20.50 -35.51
N SER A 748 5.35 20.34 -34.57
CA SER A 748 6.22 19.16 -34.47
C SER A 748 5.72 18.09 -33.47
N HIS A 749 4.47 18.17 -33.01
CA HIS A 749 3.91 17.25 -32.00
C HIS A 749 4.05 15.78 -32.39
N ALA A 750 3.89 15.42 -33.69
CA ALA A 750 4.03 14.04 -34.12
C ALA A 750 5.44 13.45 -33.91
N SER A 751 6.49 14.27 -34.02
CA SER A 751 7.88 13.88 -33.72
C SER A 751 8.22 13.99 -32.23
N ALA A 752 7.57 14.88 -31.49
CA ALA A 752 7.77 15.06 -30.05
C ALA A 752 7.18 13.94 -29.21
N ILE A 753 6.09 13.29 -29.67
CA ILE A 753 5.43 12.21 -28.91
C ILE A 753 6.38 11.05 -28.59
N PRO A 754 7.12 10.47 -29.54
CA PRO A 754 8.05 9.35 -29.22
C PRO A 754 9.13 9.75 -28.22
N GLU A 755 9.71 10.95 -28.35
CA GLU A 755 10.75 11.44 -27.42
C GLU A 755 10.18 11.68 -26.02
N PHE A 756 8.98 12.24 -25.94
CA PHE A 756 8.28 12.41 -24.66
C PHE A 756 7.98 11.08 -24.00
N VAL A 757 7.51 10.09 -24.76
CA VAL A 757 7.25 8.74 -24.26
C VAL A 757 8.53 8.12 -23.74
N GLU A 758 9.64 8.21 -24.48
CA GLU A 758 10.95 7.68 -24.07
C GLU A 758 11.41 8.35 -22.75
N ALA A 759 11.36 9.67 -22.67
CA ALA A 759 11.72 10.41 -21.45
C ALA A 759 10.82 10.01 -20.27
N LEU A 760 9.51 9.83 -20.49
CA LEU A 760 8.55 9.43 -19.45
C LEU A 760 8.78 8.01 -18.93
N THR A 761 9.36 7.10 -19.73
CA THR A 761 9.72 5.75 -19.26
C THR A 761 10.75 5.76 -18.14
N ARG A 762 11.59 6.76 -18.04
CA ARG A 762 12.60 6.92 -16.97
C ARG A 762 11.99 7.29 -15.63
N HIS A 763 10.75 7.71 -15.58
CA HIS A 763 10.00 8.14 -14.42
C HIS A 763 10.52 9.44 -13.77
N ARG A 764 11.83 9.57 -13.51
CA ARG A 764 12.45 10.75 -12.88
C ARG A 764 13.77 11.11 -13.57
N HIS A 765 14.05 12.41 -13.62
CA HIS A 765 15.26 13.00 -14.15
C HIS A 765 16.03 13.66 -13.02
N PHE A 766 16.66 12.83 -12.18
CA PHE A 766 17.35 13.26 -10.96
C PHE A 766 18.57 14.15 -11.22
N GLU A 767 19.03 14.25 -12.48
CA GLU A 767 20.09 15.15 -12.91
C GLU A 767 19.77 16.63 -12.60
N ARG A 768 18.49 16.97 -12.39
CA ARG A 768 18.01 18.30 -11.98
C ARG A 768 18.23 18.63 -10.52
N GLU A 769 18.48 17.61 -9.69
CA GLU A 769 18.54 17.85 -8.27
C GLU A 769 19.82 18.60 -7.87
N SER A 770 19.64 19.56 -7.00
CA SER A 770 20.71 20.31 -6.33
C SER A 770 20.40 20.44 -4.84
N ASP A 771 21.39 20.71 -4.03
CA ASP A 771 21.24 20.92 -2.59
C ASP A 771 21.91 22.24 -2.18
N PRO A 772 21.17 23.31 -1.89
CA PRO A 772 19.70 23.42 -1.90
C PRO A 772 19.11 23.41 -3.32
N PRO A 773 17.77 23.14 -3.46
CA PRO A 773 17.10 23.25 -4.75
C PRO A 773 17.20 24.66 -5.33
N LEU A 774 17.49 24.77 -6.65
CA LEU A 774 17.63 26.06 -7.35
C LEU A 774 16.26 26.65 -7.78
N ILE A 775 15.23 25.81 -7.92
CA ILE A 775 13.88 26.19 -8.35
C ILE A 775 12.86 25.63 -7.35
#